data_b23fe7e797d75950c23597bf5ef10f72
#
_entry.id   b23fe7e797d75950c23597bf5ef10f72
#
_cell.length_a   1.000
_cell.length_b   1.000
_cell.length_c   1.000
_cell.angle_alpha   90.00
_cell.angle_beta   90.00
_cell.angle_gamma   90.00
#
_symmetry.space_group_name_H-M   'P 1'
#
loop_
_entity.id
_entity.type
_entity.pdbx_description
1 polymer ?
#
loop_
_entity_poly.entity_id
_entity_poly.type
_entity_poly.pdbx_seq_one_letter_code
_entity_poly.pdbx_strand_id
1 'polypeptide(L)'
;MAALGKIRSKGALLIGIIGLGLFAFIAEEAVRSCESSRNNQRQQIGEVLGEKIDVQYYQKLIDEYSDVMKMTQGRDNLTDQEMNQVKDMVWSQYVQNKLIADEAGKLGLTVTDEELQNILKQGTNPMLLQTPFVNQQTGRFDAEQLKQFLAQYKNIKSTNPQAAEQYGKIYNYWTFIEKNIRQQLLGQKYQSLLSHCLISNPVSAKTAFEAENQESTIELAAFPYSDIKDDAVKVSDADLKAKYNDMKDRFVQYEETRDIKYVDFQVTPSATDRTALLKTVNEQAAQLAQAEDPSEIIRKSNSLVSYLGLPVTKAAFPFDIAQKIDSMSVGQTSAVTENKQDNTFNVVRLISKVQLPDSVQFRAIQVGGETIEEAHKRADSIFTALKGGADFAALAKVYGQTGAENWLTSVQYQNSPSIDKDTKSYLEALNNMSVKELRNIQMTNGNIILQVLDRKAMTTKYVAAVIKKTIDFSKDTYSAAYNKFSQFVSESQNLDQLEKNAPKYGYKVQERPNMRNSEHYVAGIPATRDALKWVFDEAKEGGISPLYECGENDRMLVVALTKVNPIGTRSYKDAQVNDFLKSEVMKDKKAEQILAKIKGVNSIDAAKKKGAKVNEVSQITFSAPVFLTVTGASEPALSGAVAATKVGQLCKNPVKGNAGVYFFRVKGKNNRDGKFDAKAMEQQLRQKAMQYAGNFMQELFINAKVKDNRYMFF
;
A
#
# COMPACT_ATOMS: atom_id res chain seq x y z
N MET A 1 -2.13 -77.58 -32.84
CA MET A 1 -2.28 -77.74 -31.35
C MET A 1 -0.97 -77.66 -30.55
N ALA A 2 0.20 -77.44 -31.18
CA ALA A 2 1.50 -77.33 -30.47
C ALA A 2 1.78 -75.94 -29.83
N ALA A 3 1.10 -74.86 -30.25
CA ALA A 3 1.32 -73.50 -29.71
C ALA A 3 0.64 -73.28 -28.35
N LEU A 4 -0.51 -73.87 -28.09
CA LEU A 4 -1.26 -73.76 -26.84
C LEU A 4 -0.59 -74.45 -25.64
N GLY A 5 0.15 -75.58 -25.91
CA GLY A 5 0.93 -76.31 -24.90
C GLY A 5 2.14 -75.53 -24.39
N LYS A 6 2.83 -74.74 -25.26
CA LYS A 6 3.96 -73.89 -24.90
C LYS A 6 3.55 -72.64 -24.11
N ILE A 7 2.32 -72.11 -24.28
CA ILE A 7 1.76 -71.01 -23.52
C ILE A 7 1.38 -71.49 -22.12
N ARG A 8 0.83 -72.67 -21.98
CA ARG A 8 0.41 -73.29 -20.72
C ARG A 8 1.59 -73.65 -19.80
N SER A 9 2.75 -73.97 -20.34
CA SER A 9 3.97 -74.31 -19.59
C SER A 9 4.71 -73.04 -19.03
N LYS A 10 4.34 -71.82 -19.54
CA LYS A 10 4.89 -70.58 -19.10
C LYS A 10 3.83 -69.70 -18.43
N GLY A 11 2.78 -70.25 -17.83
CA GLY A 11 1.68 -69.55 -17.20
C GLY A 11 2.11 -68.58 -16.12
N ALA A 12 3.10 -68.98 -15.30
CA ALA A 12 3.65 -68.06 -14.25
C ALA A 12 4.34 -66.83 -14.86
N LEU A 13 5.00 -66.96 -15.99
CA LEU A 13 5.66 -65.88 -16.72
C LEU A 13 4.61 -64.94 -17.37
N LEU A 14 3.54 -65.49 -17.88
CA LEU A 14 2.42 -64.73 -18.47
C LEU A 14 1.68 -63.88 -17.36
N ILE A 15 1.43 -64.51 -16.20
CA ILE A 15 0.83 -63.85 -15.07
C ILE A 15 1.75 -62.72 -14.55
N GLY A 16 3.06 -62.95 -14.53
CA GLY A 16 4.05 -61.94 -14.17
C GLY A 16 4.06 -60.72 -15.12
N ILE A 17 3.98 -60.99 -16.45
CA ILE A 17 3.93 -59.91 -17.46
C ILE A 17 2.61 -59.13 -17.37
N ILE A 18 1.48 -59.83 -17.19
CA ILE A 18 0.16 -59.16 -17.02
C ILE A 18 0.13 -58.39 -15.71
N GLY A 19 0.70 -58.93 -14.62
CA GLY A 19 0.81 -58.26 -13.32
C GLY A 19 1.69 -57.01 -13.40
N LEU A 20 2.80 -57.08 -14.13
CA LEU A 20 3.68 -55.91 -14.37
C LEU A 20 2.99 -54.83 -15.23
N GLY A 21 2.21 -55.26 -16.26
CA GLY A 21 1.42 -54.35 -17.08
C GLY A 21 0.31 -53.66 -16.29
N LEU A 22 -0.39 -54.39 -15.42
CA LEU A 22 -1.42 -53.83 -14.51
C LEU A 22 -0.80 -52.89 -13.47
N PHE A 23 0.36 -53.28 -12.93
CA PHE A 23 1.08 -52.39 -11.99
C PHE A 23 1.57 -51.11 -12.65
N ALA A 24 2.08 -51.17 -13.88
CA ALA A 24 2.50 -50.01 -14.66
C ALA A 24 1.30 -49.10 -14.95
N PHE A 25 0.14 -49.65 -15.29
CA PHE A 25 -1.10 -48.90 -15.53
C PHE A 25 -1.60 -48.20 -14.23
N ILE A 26 -1.60 -48.93 -13.10
CA ILE A 26 -2.00 -48.34 -11.79
C ILE A 26 -0.99 -47.30 -11.36
N ALA A 27 0.31 -47.51 -11.59
CA ALA A 27 1.34 -46.51 -11.30
C ALA A 27 1.19 -45.25 -12.18
N GLU A 28 0.87 -45.43 -13.48
CA GLU A 28 0.59 -44.28 -14.36
C GLU A 28 -0.67 -43.53 -13.95
N GLU A 29 -1.75 -44.19 -13.54
CA GLU A 29 -2.95 -43.57 -13.01
C GLU A 29 -2.69 -42.85 -11.68
N ALA A 30 -1.88 -43.44 -10.80
CA ALA A 30 -1.46 -42.77 -9.55
C ALA A 30 -0.61 -41.52 -9.81
N VAL A 31 0.31 -41.57 -10.79
CA VAL A 31 1.10 -40.40 -11.20
C VAL A 31 0.19 -39.32 -11.83
N ARG A 32 -0.73 -39.68 -12.71
CA ARG A 32 -1.71 -38.77 -13.31
C ARG A 32 -2.67 -38.17 -12.25
N SER A 33 -3.06 -38.97 -11.25
CA SER A 33 -3.86 -38.47 -10.12
C SER A 33 -3.08 -37.51 -9.23
N CYS A 34 -1.77 -37.74 -9.02
CA CYS A 34 -0.89 -36.81 -8.34
C CYS A 34 -0.66 -35.51 -9.17
N GLU A 35 -0.53 -35.62 -10.50
CA GLU A 35 -0.44 -34.45 -11.38
C GLU A 35 -1.77 -33.66 -11.44
N SER A 36 -2.90 -34.35 -11.48
CA SER A 36 -4.20 -33.72 -11.46
C SER A 36 -4.49 -33.04 -10.10
N SER A 37 -4.07 -33.64 -8.99
CA SER A 37 -4.11 -33.01 -7.66
C SER A 37 -3.19 -31.79 -7.54
N ARG A 38 -1.99 -31.84 -8.12
CA ARG A 38 -1.10 -30.69 -8.23
C ARG A 38 -1.66 -29.60 -9.14
N ASN A 39 -2.28 -29.96 -10.25
CA ASN A 39 -2.92 -29.02 -11.16
C ASN A 39 -4.16 -28.36 -10.51
N ASN A 40 -4.94 -29.10 -9.73
CA ASN A 40 -6.07 -28.57 -8.98
C ASN A 40 -5.61 -27.66 -7.81
N GLN A 41 -4.48 -27.93 -7.18
CA GLN A 41 -3.88 -27.01 -6.20
C GLN A 41 -3.33 -25.73 -6.86
N ARG A 42 -2.81 -25.85 -8.09
CA ARG A 42 -2.33 -24.71 -8.88
C ARG A 42 -3.43 -23.79 -9.42
N GLN A 43 -4.70 -24.16 -9.29
CA GLN A 43 -5.84 -23.32 -9.69
C GLN A 43 -6.55 -22.65 -8.49
N GLN A 44 -6.01 -22.78 -7.28
CA GLN A 44 -6.63 -22.29 -6.05
C GLN A 44 -5.80 -21.18 -5.43
N ILE A 45 -6.40 -20.00 -5.39
CA ILE A 45 -5.82 -18.78 -4.76
C ILE A 45 -5.63 -18.94 -3.25
N GLY A 46 -6.47 -19.78 -2.62
CA GLY A 46 -6.44 -19.99 -1.18
C GLY A 46 -7.64 -20.75 -0.68
N GLU A 47 -7.78 -20.81 0.64
CA GLU A 47 -8.86 -21.53 1.31
C GLU A 47 -9.34 -20.70 2.51
N VAL A 48 -10.65 -20.54 2.66
CA VAL A 48 -11.28 -19.84 3.79
C VAL A 48 -12.42 -20.72 4.32
N LEU A 49 -12.41 -21.03 5.62
CA LEU A 49 -13.39 -21.91 6.27
C LEU A 49 -13.50 -23.30 5.59
N GLY A 50 -12.40 -23.82 5.05
CA GLY A 50 -12.37 -25.08 4.32
C GLY A 50 -12.86 -25.00 2.87
N GLU A 51 -13.36 -23.87 2.42
CA GLU A 51 -13.75 -23.64 1.04
C GLU A 51 -12.60 -23.10 0.21
N LYS A 52 -12.33 -23.72 -0.91
CA LYS A 52 -11.28 -23.36 -1.85
C LYS A 52 -11.75 -22.25 -2.77
N ILE A 53 -10.85 -21.31 -3.05
CA ILE A 53 -11.15 -20.13 -3.87
C ILE A 53 -10.51 -20.33 -5.24
N ASP A 54 -11.35 -20.32 -6.28
CA ASP A 54 -10.93 -20.46 -7.67
C ASP A 54 -10.24 -19.19 -8.18
N VAL A 55 -9.17 -19.38 -9.00
CA VAL A 55 -8.39 -18.27 -9.59
C VAL A 55 -9.24 -17.38 -10.48
N GLN A 56 -10.12 -17.95 -11.31
CA GLN A 56 -10.93 -17.17 -12.26
C GLN A 56 -11.97 -16.35 -11.52
N TYR A 57 -12.57 -16.91 -10.47
CA TYR A 57 -13.50 -16.17 -9.62
C TYR A 57 -12.81 -14.99 -8.93
N TYR A 58 -11.61 -15.22 -8.40
CA TYR A 58 -10.84 -14.17 -7.75
C TYR A 58 -10.39 -13.08 -8.75
N GLN A 59 -9.95 -13.48 -9.96
CA GLN A 59 -9.63 -12.53 -11.02
C GLN A 59 -10.82 -11.65 -11.37
N LYS A 60 -12.01 -12.21 -11.48
CA LYS A 60 -13.24 -11.44 -11.70
C LYS A 60 -13.47 -10.38 -10.61
N LEU A 61 -13.21 -10.71 -9.34
CA LEU A 61 -13.30 -9.74 -8.25
C LEU A 61 -12.26 -8.62 -8.39
N ILE A 62 -11.02 -8.95 -8.80
CA ILE A 62 -9.98 -7.94 -9.08
C ILE A 62 -10.44 -7.02 -10.22
N ASP A 63 -10.98 -7.58 -11.29
CA ASP A 63 -11.44 -6.80 -12.44
C ASP A 63 -12.59 -5.86 -12.04
N GLU A 64 -13.58 -6.34 -11.25
CA GLU A 64 -14.68 -5.52 -10.72
C GLU A 64 -14.14 -4.32 -9.90
N TYR A 65 -13.17 -4.55 -9.01
CA TYR A 65 -12.54 -3.50 -8.20
C TYR A 65 -11.70 -2.53 -9.04
N SER A 66 -10.92 -3.07 -9.98
CA SER A 66 -10.07 -2.28 -10.88
C SER A 66 -10.90 -1.33 -11.75
N ASP A 67 -12.01 -1.83 -12.29
CA ASP A 67 -12.93 -1.03 -13.12
C ASP A 67 -13.56 0.11 -12.31
N VAL A 68 -13.97 -0.18 -11.06
CA VAL A 68 -14.48 0.84 -10.14
C VAL A 68 -13.41 1.89 -9.85
N MET A 69 -12.18 1.48 -9.58
CA MET A 69 -11.09 2.39 -9.28
C MET A 69 -10.72 3.27 -10.48
N LYS A 70 -10.66 2.70 -11.70
CA LYS A 70 -10.45 3.44 -12.94
C LYS A 70 -11.55 4.47 -13.17
N MET A 71 -12.81 4.06 -13.00
CA MET A 71 -13.96 4.94 -13.20
C MET A 71 -14.00 6.09 -12.20
N THR A 72 -13.72 5.84 -10.93
CA THR A 72 -13.73 6.88 -9.88
C THR A 72 -12.54 7.85 -10.01
N GLN A 73 -11.42 7.40 -10.55
CA GLN A 73 -10.24 8.24 -10.77
C GLN A 73 -10.19 8.90 -12.14
N GLY A 74 -11.12 8.56 -13.06
CA GLY A 74 -11.14 9.07 -14.43
C GLY A 74 -9.92 8.67 -15.26
N ARG A 75 -9.36 7.46 -15.01
CA ARG A 75 -8.17 6.92 -15.68
C ARG A 75 -8.46 5.55 -16.27
N ASP A 76 -7.83 5.23 -17.40
CA ASP A 76 -8.00 3.93 -18.05
C ASP A 76 -7.05 2.85 -17.52
N ASN A 77 -5.92 3.25 -16.93
CA ASN A 77 -4.89 2.33 -16.47
C ASN A 77 -4.52 2.57 -15.00
N LEU A 78 -4.22 1.48 -14.29
CA LEU A 78 -3.63 1.48 -12.96
C LEU A 78 -2.15 1.12 -13.05
N THR A 79 -1.34 1.67 -12.17
CA THR A 79 0.06 1.27 -12.00
C THR A 79 0.15 -0.12 -11.36
N ASP A 80 1.29 -0.80 -11.49
CA ASP A 80 1.52 -2.09 -10.86
C ASP A 80 1.35 -2.04 -9.34
N GLN A 81 1.77 -0.95 -8.70
CA GLN A 81 1.59 -0.74 -7.28
C GLN A 81 0.11 -0.62 -6.89
N GLU A 82 -0.68 0.15 -7.65
CA GLU A 82 -2.13 0.26 -7.44
C GLU A 82 -2.83 -1.08 -7.68
N MET A 83 -2.41 -1.82 -8.72
CA MET A 83 -2.95 -3.16 -8.99
C MET A 83 -2.64 -4.14 -7.84
N ASN A 84 -1.45 -4.10 -7.26
CA ASN A 84 -1.12 -4.90 -6.08
C ASN A 84 -1.97 -4.51 -4.86
N GLN A 85 -2.21 -3.20 -4.66
CA GLN A 85 -3.14 -2.74 -3.61
C GLN A 85 -4.57 -3.23 -3.84
N VAL A 86 -5.05 -3.23 -5.09
CA VAL A 86 -6.38 -3.80 -5.44
C VAL A 86 -6.43 -5.29 -5.09
N LYS A 87 -5.41 -6.07 -5.46
CA LYS A 87 -5.35 -7.50 -5.13
C LYS A 87 -5.41 -7.73 -3.61
N ASP A 88 -4.65 -6.99 -2.82
CA ASP A 88 -4.66 -7.11 -1.37
C ASP A 88 -6.00 -6.71 -0.76
N MET A 89 -6.58 -5.63 -1.25
CA MET A 89 -7.89 -5.15 -0.80
C MET A 89 -8.99 -6.18 -1.11
N VAL A 90 -9.00 -6.72 -2.33
CA VAL A 90 -9.96 -7.76 -2.75
C VAL A 90 -9.82 -9.00 -1.88
N TRP A 91 -8.60 -9.45 -1.59
CA TRP A 91 -8.37 -10.60 -0.72
C TRP A 91 -8.87 -10.34 0.70
N SER A 92 -8.43 -9.25 1.30
CA SER A 92 -8.81 -8.87 2.65
C SER A 92 -10.33 -8.76 2.79
N GLN A 93 -10.99 -8.11 1.84
CA GLN A 93 -12.44 -7.94 1.87
C GLN A 93 -13.19 -9.25 1.59
N TYR A 94 -12.70 -10.08 0.68
CA TYR A 94 -13.28 -11.40 0.44
C TYR A 94 -13.26 -12.26 1.71
N VAL A 95 -12.08 -12.38 2.35
CA VAL A 95 -11.93 -13.13 3.60
C VAL A 95 -12.82 -12.57 4.70
N GLN A 96 -12.77 -11.27 4.93
CA GLN A 96 -13.59 -10.60 5.94
C GLN A 96 -15.09 -10.84 5.71
N ASN A 97 -15.57 -10.65 4.49
CA ASN A 97 -16.97 -10.83 4.15
C ASN A 97 -17.42 -12.29 4.33
N LYS A 98 -16.56 -13.25 3.98
CA LYS A 98 -16.84 -14.68 4.15
C LYS A 98 -16.95 -15.07 5.62
N LEU A 99 -16.02 -14.58 6.45
CA LEU A 99 -16.01 -14.82 7.90
C LEU A 99 -17.24 -14.20 8.59
N ILE A 100 -17.55 -12.94 8.25
CA ILE A 100 -18.74 -12.27 8.80
C ILE A 100 -20.02 -12.97 8.35
N ALA A 101 -20.12 -13.37 7.08
CA ALA A 101 -21.31 -14.05 6.55
C ALA A 101 -21.53 -15.40 7.24
N ASP A 102 -20.46 -16.17 7.51
CA ASP A 102 -20.54 -17.44 8.22
C ASP A 102 -21.03 -17.25 9.66
N GLU A 103 -20.41 -16.33 10.41
CA GLU A 103 -20.82 -16.04 11.80
C GLU A 103 -22.22 -15.43 11.89
N ALA A 104 -22.55 -14.48 11.00
CA ALA A 104 -23.87 -13.88 10.93
C ALA A 104 -24.95 -14.94 10.58
N GLY A 105 -24.62 -15.86 9.65
CA GLY A 105 -25.49 -16.96 9.28
C GLY A 105 -25.79 -17.91 10.44
N LYS A 106 -24.79 -18.24 11.27
CA LYS A 106 -24.98 -19.05 12.51
C LYS A 106 -25.94 -18.38 13.51
N LEU A 107 -26.01 -17.06 13.49
CA LEU A 107 -26.88 -16.26 14.36
C LEU A 107 -28.20 -15.88 13.72
N GLY A 108 -28.46 -16.29 12.47
CA GLY A 108 -29.65 -15.93 11.71
C GLY A 108 -29.73 -14.45 11.29
N LEU A 109 -28.60 -13.74 11.31
CA LEU A 109 -28.52 -12.34 10.88
C LEU A 109 -28.53 -12.26 9.35
N THR A 110 -29.42 -11.46 8.80
CA THR A 110 -29.53 -11.20 7.36
C THR A 110 -29.74 -9.71 7.10
N VAL A 111 -29.55 -9.28 5.87
CA VAL A 111 -29.90 -7.93 5.40
C VAL A 111 -31.09 -8.04 4.47
N THR A 112 -32.20 -7.43 4.84
CA THR A 112 -33.46 -7.46 4.05
C THR A 112 -33.40 -6.41 2.94
N ASP A 113 -34.31 -6.59 1.94
CA ASP A 113 -34.43 -5.60 0.86
C ASP A 113 -35.01 -4.28 1.37
N GLU A 114 -35.90 -4.31 2.40
CA GLU A 114 -36.44 -3.10 3.02
C GLU A 114 -35.35 -2.28 3.71
N GLU A 115 -34.39 -2.92 4.37
CA GLU A 115 -33.25 -2.24 4.99
C GLU A 115 -32.38 -1.55 3.94
N LEU A 116 -32.09 -2.23 2.84
CA LEU A 116 -31.37 -1.62 1.73
C LEU A 116 -32.14 -0.44 1.15
N GLN A 117 -33.44 -0.60 0.87
CA GLN A 117 -34.27 0.48 0.35
C GLN A 117 -34.31 1.69 1.29
N ASN A 118 -34.31 1.48 2.60
CA ASN A 118 -34.22 2.57 3.57
C ASN A 118 -32.94 3.34 3.47
N ILE A 119 -31.78 2.65 3.30
CA ILE A 119 -30.47 3.30 3.06
C ILE A 119 -30.49 4.11 1.75
N LEU A 120 -31.06 3.54 0.69
CA LEU A 120 -31.16 4.23 -0.60
C LEU A 120 -32.05 5.49 -0.50
N LYS A 121 -33.18 5.42 0.25
CA LYS A 121 -34.06 6.55 0.48
C LYS A 121 -33.42 7.66 1.32
N GLN A 122 -32.63 7.29 2.34
CA GLN A 122 -31.88 8.27 3.13
C GLN A 122 -30.82 9.01 2.29
N GLY A 123 -30.19 8.31 1.34
CA GLY A 123 -29.28 8.87 0.36
C GLY A 123 -28.00 9.48 0.94
N THR A 124 -27.60 9.15 2.17
CA THR A 124 -26.47 9.74 2.90
C THR A 124 -25.29 8.80 3.09
N ASN A 125 -25.43 7.52 2.67
CA ASN A 125 -24.34 6.56 2.77
C ASN A 125 -23.14 7.01 1.90
N PRO A 126 -21.91 7.05 2.44
CA PRO A 126 -20.73 7.54 1.70
C PRO A 126 -20.48 6.81 0.36
N MET A 127 -20.79 5.51 0.27
CA MET A 127 -20.65 4.76 -0.99
C MET A 127 -21.65 5.24 -2.05
N LEU A 128 -22.86 5.61 -1.64
CA LEU A 128 -23.88 6.14 -2.55
C LEU A 128 -23.50 7.52 -3.09
N LEU A 129 -22.82 8.33 -2.28
CA LEU A 129 -22.38 9.67 -2.66
C LEU A 129 -21.24 9.67 -3.68
N GLN A 130 -20.60 8.52 -3.92
CA GLN A 130 -19.58 8.36 -4.96
C GLN A 130 -20.17 7.91 -6.31
N THR A 131 -21.46 7.62 -6.36
CA THR A 131 -22.13 7.18 -7.59
C THR A 131 -22.55 8.36 -8.48
N PRO A 132 -22.75 8.16 -9.79
CA PRO A 132 -23.26 9.20 -10.68
C PRO A 132 -24.74 9.59 -10.42
N PHE A 133 -25.38 8.97 -9.43
CA PHE A 133 -26.78 9.21 -9.06
C PHE A 133 -26.94 10.20 -7.91
N VAL A 134 -25.97 11.09 -7.72
CA VAL A 134 -26.05 12.15 -6.70
C VAL A 134 -26.70 13.38 -7.29
N ASN A 135 -27.76 13.83 -6.66
CA ASN A 135 -28.43 15.08 -7.02
C ASN A 135 -27.55 16.27 -6.64
N GLN A 136 -27.13 17.04 -7.63
CA GLN A 136 -26.22 18.19 -7.47
C GLN A 136 -26.79 19.30 -6.57
N GLN A 137 -28.12 19.42 -6.45
CA GLN A 137 -28.75 20.48 -5.66
C GLN A 137 -28.84 20.07 -4.17
N THR A 138 -29.10 18.78 -3.89
CA THR A 138 -29.28 18.30 -2.52
C THR A 138 -28.03 17.68 -1.92
N GLY A 139 -27.04 17.32 -2.74
CA GLY A 139 -25.84 16.59 -2.34
C GLY A 139 -26.13 15.16 -1.84
N ARG A 140 -27.32 14.61 -2.13
CA ARG A 140 -27.75 13.28 -1.71
C ARG A 140 -27.95 12.35 -2.91
N PHE A 141 -27.84 11.06 -2.64
CA PHE A 141 -28.19 10.05 -3.63
C PHE A 141 -29.68 10.09 -4.00
N ASP A 142 -29.98 9.99 -5.30
CA ASP A 142 -31.33 10.01 -5.84
C ASP A 142 -31.76 8.61 -6.29
N ALA A 143 -32.60 7.96 -5.50
CA ALA A 143 -33.09 6.62 -5.77
C ALA A 143 -34.01 6.56 -7.02
N GLU A 144 -34.70 7.66 -7.37
CA GLU A 144 -35.54 7.70 -8.57
C GLU A 144 -34.69 7.80 -9.84
N GLN A 145 -33.60 8.55 -9.79
CA GLN A 145 -32.63 8.60 -10.90
C GLN A 145 -32.00 7.22 -11.15
N LEU A 146 -31.67 6.49 -10.10
CA LEU A 146 -31.21 5.10 -10.22
C LEU A 146 -32.27 4.21 -10.87
N LYS A 147 -33.52 4.26 -10.43
CA LYS A 147 -34.61 3.45 -11.02
C LYS A 147 -34.79 3.73 -12.51
N GLN A 148 -34.77 5.00 -12.89
CA GLN A 148 -34.85 5.41 -14.29
C GLN A 148 -33.69 4.83 -15.10
N PHE A 149 -32.46 4.94 -14.58
CA PHE A 149 -31.28 4.35 -15.20
C PHE A 149 -31.41 2.82 -15.38
N LEU A 150 -31.83 2.09 -14.35
CA LEU A 150 -31.98 0.63 -14.42
C LEU A 150 -33.03 0.20 -15.44
N ALA A 151 -34.15 0.93 -15.52
CA ALA A 151 -35.19 0.71 -16.52
C ALA A 151 -34.67 0.98 -17.95
N GLN A 152 -33.93 2.06 -18.12
CA GLN A 152 -33.33 2.45 -19.40
C GLN A 152 -32.25 1.43 -19.83
N TYR A 153 -31.37 0.99 -18.93
CA TYR A 153 -30.35 0.00 -19.22
C TYR A 153 -30.96 -1.33 -19.69
N LYS A 154 -32.02 -1.79 -19.02
CA LYS A 154 -32.75 -3.01 -19.40
C LYS A 154 -33.27 -2.94 -20.84
N ASN A 155 -33.75 -1.77 -21.27
CA ASN A 155 -34.22 -1.54 -22.63
C ASN A 155 -33.05 -1.48 -23.63
N ILE A 156 -32.01 -0.68 -23.33
CA ILE A 156 -30.83 -0.50 -24.20
C ILE A 156 -30.09 -1.82 -24.42
N LYS A 157 -29.97 -2.65 -23.40
CA LYS A 157 -29.29 -3.96 -23.48
C LYS A 157 -29.90 -4.86 -24.55
N SER A 158 -31.21 -4.73 -24.81
CA SER A 158 -31.90 -5.51 -25.84
C SER A 158 -31.95 -4.85 -27.22
N THR A 159 -31.76 -3.52 -27.30
CA THR A 159 -32.03 -2.76 -28.54
C THR A 159 -30.76 -2.16 -29.20
N ASN A 160 -29.72 -1.85 -28.41
CA ASN A 160 -28.51 -1.18 -28.90
C ASN A 160 -27.24 -1.69 -28.20
N PRO A 161 -26.50 -2.67 -28.80
CA PRO A 161 -25.31 -3.28 -28.18
C PRO A 161 -24.16 -2.28 -27.91
N GLN A 162 -23.95 -1.27 -28.75
CA GLN A 162 -22.88 -0.29 -28.55
C GLN A 162 -23.17 0.62 -27.35
N ALA A 163 -24.39 1.12 -27.25
CA ALA A 163 -24.80 1.91 -26.08
C ALA A 163 -24.84 1.04 -24.82
N ALA A 164 -25.19 -0.26 -24.94
CA ALA A 164 -25.22 -1.21 -23.83
C ALA A 164 -23.87 -1.39 -23.15
N GLU A 165 -22.76 -1.28 -23.88
CA GLU A 165 -21.41 -1.37 -23.29
C GLU A 165 -21.13 -0.20 -22.34
N GLN A 166 -21.42 1.02 -22.75
CA GLN A 166 -21.20 2.22 -21.93
C GLN A 166 -22.10 2.25 -20.70
N TYR A 167 -23.39 1.96 -20.89
CA TYR A 167 -24.34 1.85 -19.78
C TYR A 167 -24.02 0.66 -18.85
N GLY A 168 -23.45 -0.40 -19.41
CA GLY A 168 -23.00 -1.60 -18.69
C GLY A 168 -21.94 -1.29 -17.63
N LYS A 169 -21.00 -0.39 -17.90
CA LYS A 169 -20.00 0.05 -16.94
C LYS A 169 -20.64 0.67 -15.69
N ILE A 170 -21.63 1.56 -15.89
CA ILE A 170 -22.36 2.20 -14.78
C ILE A 170 -23.22 1.17 -14.03
N TYR A 171 -23.84 0.22 -14.76
CA TYR A 171 -24.62 -0.86 -14.14
C TYR A 171 -23.75 -1.78 -13.29
N ASN A 172 -22.58 -2.18 -13.76
CA ASN A 172 -21.62 -2.99 -13.01
C ASN A 172 -21.12 -2.24 -11.76
N TYR A 173 -20.84 -0.97 -11.91
CA TYR A 173 -20.49 -0.11 -10.77
C TYR A 173 -21.60 -0.05 -9.73
N TRP A 174 -22.87 0.13 -10.15
CA TRP A 174 -24.00 0.09 -9.24
C TRP A 174 -24.12 -1.26 -8.53
N THR A 175 -24.05 -2.38 -9.26
CA THR A 175 -24.12 -3.72 -8.70
C THR A 175 -23.02 -3.96 -7.67
N PHE A 176 -21.82 -3.48 -7.93
CA PHE A 176 -20.72 -3.50 -7.00
C PHE A 176 -21.03 -2.71 -5.72
N ILE A 177 -21.53 -1.49 -5.84
CA ILE A 177 -21.90 -0.65 -4.69
C ILE A 177 -23.02 -1.30 -3.87
N GLU A 178 -24.08 -1.80 -4.51
CA GLU A 178 -25.17 -2.49 -3.82
C GLU A 178 -24.68 -3.69 -3.00
N LYS A 179 -23.85 -4.54 -3.62
CA LYS A 179 -23.24 -5.70 -2.95
C LYS A 179 -22.42 -5.28 -1.73
N ASN A 180 -21.60 -4.24 -1.87
CA ASN A 180 -20.76 -3.75 -0.78
C ASN A 180 -21.58 -3.11 0.36
N ILE A 181 -22.65 -2.39 0.05
CA ILE A 181 -23.57 -1.85 1.07
C ILE A 181 -24.22 -2.99 1.86
N ARG A 182 -24.70 -4.06 1.21
CA ARG A 182 -25.27 -5.23 1.90
C ARG A 182 -24.25 -5.89 2.82
N GLN A 183 -23.00 -6.05 2.36
CA GLN A 183 -21.92 -6.61 3.17
C GLN A 183 -21.57 -5.71 4.36
N GLN A 184 -21.48 -4.40 4.14
CA GLN A 184 -21.26 -3.43 5.21
C GLN A 184 -22.37 -3.47 6.26
N LEU A 185 -23.64 -3.52 5.85
CA LEU A 185 -24.77 -3.61 6.77
C LEU A 185 -24.72 -4.89 7.60
N LEU A 186 -24.41 -6.04 6.97
CA LEU A 186 -24.27 -7.30 7.69
C LEU A 186 -23.16 -7.23 8.73
N GLY A 187 -21.99 -6.68 8.36
CA GLY A 187 -20.88 -6.45 9.27
C GLY A 187 -21.25 -5.53 10.43
N GLN A 188 -21.95 -4.45 10.15
CA GLN A 188 -22.44 -3.51 11.18
C GLN A 188 -23.42 -4.17 12.14
N LYS A 189 -24.34 -5.01 11.64
CA LYS A 189 -25.27 -5.79 12.49
C LYS A 189 -24.52 -6.73 13.42
N TYR A 190 -23.56 -7.49 12.88
CA TYR A 190 -22.73 -8.41 13.66
C TYR A 190 -21.92 -7.66 14.73
N GLN A 191 -21.23 -6.59 14.34
CA GLN A 191 -20.47 -5.75 15.26
C GLN A 191 -21.36 -5.08 16.32
N SER A 192 -22.54 -4.62 15.92
CA SER A 192 -23.52 -4.07 16.85
C SER A 192 -23.99 -5.10 17.89
N LEU A 193 -24.26 -6.32 17.45
CA LEU A 193 -24.62 -7.42 18.36
C LEU A 193 -23.49 -7.66 19.37
N LEU A 194 -22.25 -7.81 18.92
CA LEU A 194 -21.10 -7.99 19.81
C LEU A 194 -20.97 -6.83 20.79
N SER A 195 -21.14 -5.60 20.33
CA SER A 195 -21.03 -4.42 21.19
C SER A 195 -22.15 -4.36 22.25
N HIS A 196 -23.35 -4.90 21.97
CA HIS A 196 -24.45 -4.98 22.92
C HIS A 196 -24.28 -6.11 23.94
N CYS A 197 -23.43 -7.11 23.65
CA CYS A 197 -23.04 -8.12 24.64
C CYS A 197 -22.07 -7.57 25.68
N LEU A 198 -21.41 -6.44 25.41
CA LEU A 198 -20.47 -5.79 26.33
C LEU A 198 -21.25 -4.85 27.26
N ILE A 199 -21.74 -5.43 28.35
CA ILE A 199 -22.60 -4.74 29.32
C ILE A 199 -21.69 -4.06 30.37
N SER A 200 -21.90 -2.77 30.61
CA SER A 200 -21.48 -2.07 31.81
C SER A 200 -22.67 -1.87 32.74
N ASN A 201 -22.41 -1.78 34.03
CA ASN A 201 -23.43 -1.54 35.05
C ASN A 201 -22.92 -0.52 36.08
N PRO A 202 -23.81 0.05 36.92
CA PRO A 202 -23.41 1.07 37.92
C PRO A 202 -22.33 0.57 38.90
N VAL A 203 -22.28 -0.73 39.21
CA VAL A 203 -21.25 -1.30 40.12
C VAL A 203 -19.89 -1.29 39.44
N SER A 204 -19.81 -1.80 38.21
CA SER A 204 -18.55 -1.75 37.44
C SER A 204 -18.10 -0.31 37.17
N ALA A 205 -19.03 0.59 36.88
CA ALA A 205 -18.76 2.02 36.72
C ALA A 205 -18.17 2.65 37.99
N LYS A 206 -18.76 2.34 39.14
CA LYS A 206 -18.26 2.84 40.44
C LYS A 206 -16.86 2.30 40.73
N THR A 207 -16.64 1.01 40.52
CA THR A 207 -15.32 0.36 40.72
C THR A 207 -14.26 0.96 39.80
N ALA A 208 -14.59 1.22 38.52
CA ALA A 208 -13.69 1.85 37.58
C ALA A 208 -13.37 3.31 37.97
N PHE A 209 -14.38 4.06 38.35
CA PHE A 209 -14.18 5.43 38.87
C PHE A 209 -13.27 5.46 40.11
N GLU A 210 -13.52 4.58 41.09
CA GLU A 210 -12.67 4.49 42.26
C GLU A 210 -11.22 4.11 41.89
N ALA A 211 -11.04 3.19 40.95
CA ALA A 211 -9.72 2.76 40.46
C ALA A 211 -8.95 3.89 39.75
N GLU A 212 -9.64 4.81 39.08
CA GLU A 212 -9.04 5.96 38.39
C GLU A 212 -8.87 7.18 39.31
N ASN A 213 -9.80 7.36 40.24
CA ASN A 213 -9.91 8.59 41.04
C ASN A 213 -9.12 8.51 42.36
N GLN A 214 -8.94 7.29 42.91
CA GLN A 214 -8.17 7.13 44.14
C GLN A 214 -6.66 7.11 43.86
N GLU A 215 -5.97 8.15 44.34
CA GLU A 215 -4.51 8.26 44.28
C GLU A 215 -3.87 7.84 45.59
N SER A 216 -2.81 7.10 45.50
CA SER A 216 -2.00 6.72 46.64
C SER A 216 -0.64 7.38 46.59
N THR A 217 -0.15 7.77 47.77
CA THR A 217 1.24 8.19 48.01
C THR A 217 1.92 7.13 48.86
N ILE A 218 3.09 6.70 48.42
CA ILE A 218 3.87 5.67 49.11
C ILE A 218 5.29 6.15 49.42
N GLU A 219 5.84 5.63 50.48
CA GLU A 219 7.28 5.58 50.72
C GLU A 219 7.78 4.26 50.11
N LEU A 220 8.59 4.37 49.07
CA LEU A 220 9.06 3.23 48.29
C LEU A 220 10.50 2.91 48.59
N ALA A 221 10.81 1.66 48.86
CA ALA A 221 12.15 1.08 48.87
C ALA A 221 12.31 0.15 47.67
N ALA A 222 13.01 0.63 46.62
CA ALA A 222 13.22 -0.08 45.36
C ALA A 222 14.58 -0.79 45.31
N PHE A 223 14.58 -2.03 44.85
CA PHE A 223 15.77 -2.85 44.54
C PHE A 223 15.79 -3.11 43.04
N PRO A 224 16.45 -2.24 42.23
CA PRO A 224 16.50 -2.39 40.80
C PRO A 224 17.25 -3.65 40.34
N TYR A 225 16.78 -4.33 39.30
CA TYR A 225 17.50 -5.45 38.72
C TYR A 225 18.84 -5.03 38.12
N SER A 226 18.97 -3.75 37.67
CA SER A 226 20.22 -3.18 37.19
C SER A 226 21.36 -3.14 38.20
N ASP A 227 21.04 -3.23 39.53
CA ASP A 227 22.06 -3.26 40.57
C ASP A 227 22.74 -4.64 40.69
N ILE A 228 22.20 -5.66 40.00
CA ILE A 228 22.80 -7.00 39.87
C ILE A 228 23.32 -7.16 38.45
N LYS A 229 24.63 -7.41 38.32
CA LYS A 229 25.25 -7.64 37.01
C LYS A 229 24.72 -8.93 36.36
N ASP A 230 24.59 -8.92 35.05
CA ASP A 230 24.03 -10.05 34.27
C ASP A 230 24.94 -11.29 34.36
N ASP A 231 26.25 -11.11 34.41
CA ASP A 231 27.23 -12.18 34.56
C ASP A 231 27.20 -12.90 35.92
N ALA A 232 26.60 -12.26 36.93
CA ALA A 232 26.37 -12.87 38.23
C ALA A 232 25.19 -13.84 38.25
N VAL A 233 24.42 -13.93 37.16
CA VAL A 233 23.20 -14.74 37.06
C VAL A 233 23.33 -15.78 35.95
N LYS A 234 23.34 -17.06 36.31
CA LYS A 234 23.41 -18.15 35.33
C LYS A 234 22.00 -18.60 34.93
N VAL A 235 21.73 -18.54 33.63
CA VAL A 235 20.51 -19.06 33.01
C VAL A 235 20.81 -20.42 32.40
N SER A 236 20.13 -21.47 32.87
CA SER A 236 20.28 -22.82 32.32
C SER A 236 19.18 -23.15 31.29
N ASP A 237 19.42 -24.19 30.50
CA ASP A 237 18.40 -24.68 29.55
C ASP A 237 17.13 -25.19 30.26
N ALA A 238 17.27 -25.73 31.46
CA ALA A 238 16.13 -26.15 32.29
C ALA A 238 15.26 -24.94 32.71
N ASP A 239 15.88 -23.81 33.07
CA ASP A 239 15.15 -22.58 33.41
C ASP A 239 14.39 -22.06 32.21
N LEU A 240 15.03 -22.06 31.01
CA LEU A 240 14.39 -21.62 29.77
C LEU A 240 13.18 -22.48 29.42
N LYS A 241 13.29 -23.80 29.52
CA LYS A 241 12.19 -24.73 29.30
C LYS A 241 11.04 -24.53 30.29
N ALA A 242 11.34 -24.38 31.58
CA ALA A 242 10.32 -24.10 32.58
C ALA A 242 9.56 -22.82 32.26
N LYS A 243 10.28 -21.72 31.98
CA LYS A 243 9.67 -20.44 31.62
C LYS A 243 8.88 -20.51 30.32
N TYR A 244 9.38 -21.25 29.33
CA TYR A 244 8.67 -21.49 28.06
C TYR A 244 7.34 -22.19 28.30
N ASN A 245 7.29 -23.23 29.13
CA ASN A 245 6.05 -23.95 29.41
C ASN A 245 4.98 -23.05 30.05
N ASP A 246 5.39 -22.10 30.87
CA ASP A 246 4.49 -21.12 31.51
C ASP A 246 3.96 -20.08 30.51
N MET A 247 4.69 -19.83 29.42
CA MET A 247 4.42 -18.74 28.49
C MET A 247 4.17 -19.20 27.04
N LYS A 248 4.13 -20.50 26.77
CA LYS A 248 4.10 -21.06 25.39
C LYS A 248 2.98 -20.51 24.51
N ASP A 249 1.84 -20.19 25.11
CA ASP A 249 0.69 -19.66 24.39
C ASP A 249 0.95 -18.24 23.82
N ARG A 250 1.98 -17.55 24.29
CA ARG A 250 2.44 -16.25 23.75
C ARG A 250 3.29 -16.40 22.50
N PHE A 251 3.73 -17.61 22.17
CA PHE A 251 4.62 -17.90 21.04
C PHE A 251 3.90 -18.64 19.93
N VAL A 252 2.57 -18.57 19.88
CA VAL A 252 1.78 -19.16 18.82
C VAL A 252 1.90 -18.31 17.57
N GLN A 253 2.25 -18.96 16.47
CA GLN A 253 2.30 -18.39 15.12
C GLN A 253 1.14 -18.93 14.29
N TYR A 254 0.37 -18.05 13.71
CA TYR A 254 -0.85 -18.40 12.97
C TYR A 254 -0.65 -18.47 11.45
N GLU A 255 0.48 -17.97 10.95
CA GLU A 255 0.88 -17.97 9.55
C GLU A 255 2.26 -18.59 9.39
N GLU A 256 2.50 -19.35 8.32
CA GLU A 256 3.86 -19.78 7.98
C GLU A 256 4.68 -18.57 7.51
N THR A 257 5.89 -18.45 8.06
CA THR A 257 6.86 -17.45 7.61
C THR A 257 8.19 -18.09 7.28
N ARG A 258 9.01 -17.41 6.47
CA ARG A 258 10.34 -17.86 6.10
C ARG A 258 11.38 -16.80 6.38
N ASP A 259 12.49 -17.21 6.97
CA ASP A 259 13.64 -16.34 7.16
C ASP A 259 14.58 -16.55 6.00
N ILE A 260 15.01 -15.48 5.36
CA ILE A 260 15.92 -15.51 4.22
C ILE A 260 17.14 -14.62 4.46
N LYS A 261 18.25 -15.00 3.80
CA LYS A 261 19.34 -14.09 3.49
C LYS A 261 19.38 -13.88 2.00
N TYR A 262 19.75 -12.70 1.58
CA TYR A 262 19.83 -12.39 0.15
C TYR A 262 20.97 -11.46 -0.17
N VAL A 263 21.39 -11.50 -1.42
CA VAL A 263 22.31 -10.52 -2.00
C VAL A 263 21.62 -9.94 -3.21
N ASP A 264 21.49 -8.62 -3.25
CA ASP A 264 21.07 -7.89 -4.43
C ASP A 264 22.15 -6.94 -4.90
N PHE A 265 22.15 -6.70 -6.19
CA PHE A 265 23.08 -5.77 -6.82
C PHE A 265 22.36 -4.94 -7.87
N GLN A 266 22.31 -3.62 -7.65
CA GLN A 266 21.76 -2.67 -8.62
C GLN A 266 22.85 -2.22 -9.58
N VAL A 267 22.59 -2.39 -10.86
CA VAL A 267 23.50 -1.91 -11.92
C VAL A 267 23.41 -0.39 -11.99
N THR A 268 24.56 0.24 -11.95
CA THR A 268 24.67 1.71 -12.05
C THR A 268 25.51 2.07 -13.27
N PRO A 269 25.27 3.25 -13.90
CA PRO A 269 26.04 3.72 -15.03
C PRO A 269 27.53 3.80 -14.71
N SER A 270 28.35 3.24 -15.59
CA SER A 270 29.81 3.31 -15.49
C SER A 270 30.33 4.72 -15.83
N ALA A 271 31.61 4.99 -15.53
CA ALA A 271 32.29 6.21 -15.97
C ALA A 271 32.30 6.35 -17.50
N THR A 272 32.39 5.23 -18.20
CA THR A 272 32.35 5.19 -19.68
C THR A 272 30.98 5.59 -20.19
N ASP A 273 29.88 5.07 -19.59
CA ASP A 273 28.52 5.43 -19.95
C ASP A 273 28.26 6.92 -19.76
N ARG A 274 28.69 7.46 -18.61
CA ARG A 274 28.57 8.89 -18.29
C ARG A 274 29.33 9.75 -19.32
N THR A 275 30.57 9.37 -19.67
CA THR A 275 31.38 10.09 -20.62
C THR A 275 30.77 10.06 -22.03
N ALA A 276 30.30 8.90 -22.46
CA ALA A 276 29.63 8.74 -23.76
C ALA A 276 28.34 9.56 -23.86
N LEU A 277 27.52 9.53 -22.82
CA LEU A 277 26.29 10.33 -22.78
C LEU A 277 26.60 11.83 -22.73
N LEU A 278 27.59 12.26 -21.93
CA LEU A 278 27.99 13.66 -21.84
C LEU A 278 28.48 14.19 -23.18
N LYS A 279 29.24 13.38 -23.93
CA LYS A 279 29.67 13.73 -25.29
C LYS A 279 28.45 13.95 -26.20
N THR A 280 27.53 13.01 -26.21
CA THR A 280 26.29 13.09 -27.01
C THR A 280 25.46 14.33 -26.63
N VAL A 281 25.29 14.62 -25.34
CA VAL A 281 24.52 15.79 -24.89
C VAL A 281 25.22 17.10 -25.25
N ASN A 282 26.58 17.16 -25.23
CA ASN A 282 27.32 18.33 -25.69
C ASN A 282 27.17 18.57 -27.19
N GLU A 283 27.19 17.53 -28.02
CA GLU A 283 26.94 17.63 -29.46
C GLU A 283 25.54 18.15 -29.74
N GLN A 284 24.53 17.62 -29.02
CA GLN A 284 23.13 18.07 -29.10
C GLN A 284 22.99 19.53 -28.60
N ALA A 285 23.71 19.91 -27.56
CA ALA A 285 23.71 21.28 -27.05
C ALA A 285 24.24 22.28 -28.08
N ALA A 286 25.30 21.93 -28.81
CA ALA A 286 25.84 22.74 -29.88
C ALA A 286 24.85 22.92 -31.04
N GLN A 287 24.15 21.83 -31.42
CA GLN A 287 23.07 21.90 -32.42
C GLN A 287 21.91 22.75 -31.91
N LEU A 288 21.51 22.57 -30.66
CA LEU A 288 20.44 23.33 -30.05
C LEU A 288 20.72 24.82 -30.02
N ALA A 289 21.97 25.22 -29.78
CA ALA A 289 22.36 26.63 -29.73
C ALA A 289 22.21 27.36 -31.08
N GLN A 290 22.30 26.64 -32.18
CA GLN A 290 22.27 27.19 -33.53
C GLN A 290 20.92 27.03 -34.25
N ALA A 291 20.00 26.20 -33.70
CA ALA A 291 18.75 25.86 -34.34
C ALA A 291 17.78 27.05 -34.41
N GLU A 292 17.20 27.35 -35.54
CA GLU A 292 16.04 28.27 -35.65
C GLU A 292 14.80 27.64 -35.01
N ASP A 293 14.51 26.37 -35.35
CA ASP A 293 13.48 25.55 -34.70
C ASP A 293 14.09 24.36 -34.01
N PRO A 294 14.03 24.31 -32.68
CA PRO A 294 14.60 23.20 -31.86
C PRO A 294 13.74 21.95 -31.84
N SER A 295 12.54 21.95 -32.39
CA SER A 295 11.54 20.86 -32.24
C SER A 295 12.12 19.49 -32.64
N GLU A 296 12.83 19.42 -33.78
CA GLU A 296 13.39 18.16 -34.25
C GLU A 296 14.58 17.66 -33.37
N ILE A 297 15.40 18.58 -32.91
CA ILE A 297 16.53 18.25 -32.04
C ILE A 297 16.04 17.68 -30.71
N ILE A 298 15.05 18.34 -30.10
CA ILE A 298 14.46 17.85 -28.83
C ILE A 298 13.80 16.49 -29.04
N ARG A 299 13.04 16.30 -30.12
CA ARG A 299 12.43 15.01 -30.45
C ARG A 299 13.48 13.91 -30.65
N LYS A 300 14.55 14.16 -31.40
CA LYS A 300 15.63 13.18 -31.62
C LYS A 300 16.48 12.93 -30.40
N SER A 301 16.56 13.88 -29.48
CA SER A 301 17.31 13.70 -28.22
C SER A 301 16.60 12.77 -27.23
N ASN A 302 15.31 12.44 -27.42
CA ASN A 302 14.49 11.74 -26.42
C ASN A 302 14.58 12.40 -25.05
N SER A 303 14.42 13.73 -25.02
CA SER A 303 14.42 14.51 -23.77
C SER A 303 13.24 14.14 -22.88
N LEU A 304 13.47 14.08 -21.57
CA LEU A 304 12.40 13.93 -20.56
C LEU A 304 11.47 15.14 -20.47
N VAL A 305 11.85 16.27 -21.08
CA VAL A 305 11.05 17.50 -21.12
C VAL A 305 10.55 17.73 -22.52
N SER A 306 9.23 17.76 -22.68
CA SER A 306 8.58 18.02 -23.96
C SER A 306 8.78 19.47 -24.39
N TYR A 307 8.89 19.69 -25.70
CA TYR A 307 8.97 21.03 -26.30
C TYR A 307 7.69 21.31 -27.09
N LEU A 308 6.87 22.23 -26.60
CA LEU A 308 5.62 22.62 -27.27
C LEU A 308 5.81 23.77 -28.26
N GLY A 309 6.90 24.53 -28.16
CA GLY A 309 7.11 25.75 -28.94
C GLY A 309 6.11 26.86 -28.61
N LEU A 310 5.45 26.78 -27.44
CA LEU A 310 4.47 27.75 -26.93
C LEU A 310 4.94 28.36 -25.61
N PRO A 311 4.54 29.59 -25.29
CA PRO A 311 4.81 30.17 -23.97
C PRO A 311 4.05 29.42 -22.88
N VAL A 312 4.79 28.83 -21.95
CA VAL A 312 4.27 28.10 -20.78
C VAL A 312 4.75 28.74 -19.48
N THR A 313 4.05 28.47 -18.38
CA THR A 313 4.47 29.00 -17.09
C THR A 313 5.71 28.26 -16.56
N LYS A 314 6.40 28.83 -15.60
CA LYS A 314 7.55 28.23 -14.94
C LYS A 314 7.25 26.84 -14.35
N ALA A 315 6.00 26.62 -13.93
CA ALA A 315 5.54 25.36 -13.34
C ALA A 315 5.49 24.19 -14.34
N ALA A 316 5.55 24.45 -15.66
CA ALA A 316 5.65 23.41 -16.67
C ALA A 316 7.02 22.73 -16.75
N PHE A 317 8.03 23.29 -16.10
CA PHE A 317 9.39 22.78 -16.14
C PHE A 317 9.77 22.08 -14.83
N PRO A 318 10.62 21.03 -14.88
CA PRO A 318 11.24 20.48 -13.68
C PRO A 318 11.94 21.57 -12.85
N PHE A 319 11.99 21.39 -11.55
CA PHE A 319 12.44 22.42 -10.61
C PHE A 319 13.85 22.98 -10.93
N ASP A 320 14.81 22.12 -11.27
CA ASP A 320 16.17 22.49 -11.66
C ASP A 320 16.21 23.33 -12.93
N ILE A 321 15.37 23.02 -13.89
CA ILE A 321 15.23 23.78 -15.15
C ILE A 321 14.49 25.11 -14.88
N ALA A 322 13.42 25.08 -14.09
CA ALA A 322 12.64 26.25 -13.73
C ALA A 322 13.47 27.33 -13.03
N GLN A 323 14.40 26.94 -12.13
CA GLN A 323 15.33 27.89 -11.50
C GLN A 323 16.31 28.51 -12.52
N LYS A 324 16.78 27.72 -13.49
CA LYS A 324 17.76 28.13 -14.47
C LYS A 324 17.21 29.13 -15.46
N ILE A 325 16.01 28.90 -16.02
CA ILE A 325 15.39 29.76 -17.03
C ILE A 325 15.08 31.18 -16.50
N ASP A 326 14.88 31.33 -15.19
CA ASP A 326 14.62 32.64 -14.60
C ASP A 326 15.81 33.59 -14.71
N SER A 327 17.03 33.09 -14.61
CA SER A 327 18.29 33.84 -14.64
C SER A 327 18.90 33.96 -16.04
N MET A 328 18.36 33.23 -17.03
CA MET A 328 18.91 33.22 -18.39
C MET A 328 18.41 34.42 -19.21
N SER A 329 19.27 34.88 -20.13
CA SER A 329 18.92 35.83 -21.17
C SER A 329 18.24 35.12 -22.35
N VAL A 330 17.32 35.81 -23.02
CA VAL A 330 16.68 35.30 -24.25
C VAL A 330 17.74 35.04 -25.32
N GLY A 331 17.66 33.90 -26.01
CA GLY A 331 18.64 33.40 -26.96
C GLY A 331 19.81 32.62 -26.35
N GLN A 332 19.99 32.68 -25.03
CA GLN A 332 21.09 31.99 -24.35
C GLN A 332 20.86 30.47 -24.29
N THR A 333 21.94 29.71 -24.55
CA THR A 333 22.00 28.26 -24.30
C THR A 333 22.92 28.03 -23.11
N SER A 334 22.47 27.25 -22.13
CA SER A 334 23.27 26.92 -20.94
C SER A 334 24.39 25.93 -21.28
N ALA A 335 25.42 25.86 -20.47
CA ALA A 335 26.31 24.71 -20.47
C ALA A 335 25.58 23.44 -20.05
N VAL A 336 26.07 22.28 -20.49
CA VAL A 336 25.58 20.98 -19.99
C VAL A 336 25.93 20.86 -18.51
N THR A 337 24.95 20.50 -17.68
CA THR A 337 25.10 20.33 -16.24
C THR A 337 24.54 19.00 -15.81
N GLU A 338 25.21 18.35 -14.86
CA GLU A 338 24.70 17.14 -14.20
C GLU A 338 23.80 17.53 -13.02
N ASN A 339 22.60 16.97 -12.98
CA ASN A 339 21.74 16.99 -11.81
C ASN A 339 21.90 15.63 -11.09
N LYS A 340 22.56 15.64 -9.95
CA LYS A 340 22.83 14.42 -9.17
C LYS A 340 21.62 13.89 -8.41
N GLN A 341 20.56 14.72 -8.24
CA GLN A 341 19.36 14.30 -7.50
C GLN A 341 18.50 13.34 -8.33
N ASP A 342 18.40 13.60 -9.63
CA ASP A 342 17.62 12.77 -10.54
C ASP A 342 18.48 12.03 -11.58
N ASN A 343 19.81 12.05 -11.39
CA ASN A 343 20.80 11.36 -12.24
C ASN A 343 20.64 11.71 -13.73
N THR A 344 20.57 13.01 -14.06
CA THR A 344 20.39 13.49 -15.45
C THR A 344 21.48 14.47 -15.89
N PHE A 345 21.75 14.51 -17.21
CA PHE A 345 22.41 15.64 -17.83
C PHE A 345 21.37 16.59 -18.45
N ASN A 346 21.55 17.89 -18.22
CA ASN A 346 20.63 18.93 -18.62
C ASN A 346 21.30 20.03 -19.41
N VAL A 347 20.65 20.48 -20.49
CA VAL A 347 20.97 21.71 -21.20
C VAL A 347 19.67 22.43 -21.57
N VAL A 348 19.67 23.74 -21.48
CA VAL A 348 18.51 24.58 -21.71
C VAL A 348 18.86 25.70 -22.67
N ARG A 349 18.00 25.97 -23.66
CA ARG A 349 18.01 27.18 -24.46
C ARG A 349 16.75 27.98 -24.20
N LEU A 350 16.88 29.19 -23.72
CA LEU A 350 15.75 30.11 -23.52
C LEU A 350 15.47 30.86 -24.83
N ILE A 351 14.33 30.60 -25.44
CA ILE A 351 13.93 31.17 -26.74
C ILE A 351 13.14 32.47 -26.54
N SER A 352 12.23 32.45 -25.56
CA SER A 352 11.38 33.62 -25.27
C SER A 352 11.01 33.70 -23.79
N LYS A 353 10.91 34.94 -23.30
CA LYS A 353 10.43 35.28 -21.96
C LYS A 353 9.47 36.46 -22.08
N VAL A 354 8.19 36.25 -21.90
CA VAL A 354 7.13 37.21 -22.19
C VAL A 354 6.10 37.28 -21.07
N GLN A 355 5.45 38.43 -20.92
CA GLN A 355 4.32 38.61 -20.01
C GLN A 355 3.03 38.31 -20.77
N LEU A 356 2.33 37.26 -20.35
CA LEU A 356 1.07 36.81 -20.98
C LEU A 356 0.05 36.47 -19.89
N PRO A 357 -1.26 36.49 -20.18
CA PRO A 357 -2.27 36.09 -19.20
C PRO A 357 -2.15 34.60 -18.89
N ASP A 358 -2.32 34.23 -17.64
CA ASP A 358 -2.47 32.82 -17.27
C ASP A 358 -3.82 32.26 -17.72
N SER A 359 -4.87 33.10 -17.67
CA SER A 359 -6.23 32.72 -18.03
C SER A 359 -6.81 33.68 -19.07
N VAL A 360 -7.41 33.11 -20.10
CA VAL A 360 -8.07 33.85 -21.20
C VAL A 360 -9.52 33.41 -21.31
N GLN A 361 -10.46 34.34 -21.19
CA GLN A 361 -11.86 34.09 -21.49
C GLN A 361 -12.12 34.35 -22.98
N PHE A 362 -12.72 33.40 -23.62
CA PHE A 362 -12.98 33.46 -25.05
C PHE A 362 -14.28 32.77 -25.43
N ARG A 363 -14.75 33.03 -26.65
CA ARG A 363 -15.79 32.26 -27.34
C ARG A 363 -15.35 31.93 -28.72
N ALA A 364 -15.87 30.81 -29.27
CA ALA A 364 -15.43 30.30 -30.56
C ALA A 364 -16.61 29.83 -31.40
N ILE A 365 -16.46 29.95 -32.73
CA ILE A 365 -17.30 29.28 -33.70
C ILE A 365 -16.41 28.45 -34.62
N GLN A 366 -16.61 27.13 -34.62
CA GLN A 366 -15.94 26.24 -35.59
C GLN A 366 -16.72 26.22 -36.90
N VAL A 367 -16.02 26.38 -37.99
CA VAL A 367 -16.63 26.45 -39.31
C VAL A 367 -16.06 25.36 -40.20
N GLY A 368 -16.89 24.38 -40.54
CA GLY A 368 -16.59 23.34 -41.50
C GLY A 368 -17.34 23.54 -42.80
N GLY A 369 -17.01 22.78 -43.84
CA GLY A 369 -17.67 22.70 -45.14
C GLY A 369 -17.45 21.36 -45.79
N GLU A 370 -18.11 21.08 -46.90
CA GLU A 370 -17.86 19.87 -47.71
C GLU A 370 -16.45 19.89 -48.30
N THR A 371 -15.93 21.08 -48.55
CA THR A 371 -14.56 21.36 -48.98
C THR A 371 -13.91 22.39 -48.06
N ILE A 372 -12.58 22.41 -47.98
CA ILE A 372 -11.81 23.41 -47.23
C ILE A 372 -12.08 24.83 -47.78
N GLU A 373 -12.20 24.99 -49.10
CA GLU A 373 -12.49 26.28 -49.71
C GLU A 373 -13.87 26.81 -49.32
N GLU A 374 -14.85 25.94 -49.22
CA GLU A 374 -16.20 26.31 -48.77
C GLU A 374 -16.18 26.71 -47.29
N ALA A 375 -15.47 25.98 -46.44
CA ALA A 375 -15.28 26.32 -45.03
C ALA A 375 -14.64 27.72 -44.90
N HIS A 376 -13.62 28.03 -45.68
CA HIS A 376 -12.98 29.36 -45.69
C HIS A 376 -13.94 30.46 -46.08
N LYS A 377 -14.69 30.31 -47.18
CA LYS A 377 -15.68 31.31 -47.61
C LYS A 377 -16.77 31.55 -46.58
N ARG A 378 -17.27 30.47 -45.95
CA ARG A 378 -18.24 30.55 -44.84
C ARG A 378 -17.66 31.28 -43.64
N ALA A 379 -16.44 30.94 -43.25
CA ALA A 379 -15.77 31.59 -42.14
C ALA A 379 -15.53 33.07 -42.36
N ASP A 380 -15.13 33.48 -43.57
CA ASP A 380 -14.94 34.87 -43.94
C ASP A 380 -16.27 35.67 -43.92
N SER A 381 -17.37 35.06 -44.35
CA SER A 381 -18.70 35.64 -44.25
C SER A 381 -19.12 35.87 -42.79
N ILE A 382 -18.96 34.85 -41.90
CA ILE A 382 -19.27 34.95 -40.49
C ILE A 382 -18.39 36.00 -39.83
N PHE A 383 -17.11 35.99 -40.13
CA PHE A 383 -16.14 36.92 -39.56
C PHE A 383 -16.47 38.39 -39.96
N THR A 384 -16.88 38.61 -41.21
CA THR A 384 -17.33 39.92 -41.71
C THR A 384 -18.60 40.38 -41.02
N ALA A 385 -19.57 39.49 -40.82
CA ALA A 385 -20.81 39.79 -40.11
C ALA A 385 -20.54 40.15 -38.64
N LEU A 386 -19.65 39.42 -37.98
CA LEU A 386 -19.25 39.70 -36.59
C LEU A 386 -18.51 41.05 -36.46
N LYS A 387 -17.66 41.39 -37.44
CA LYS A 387 -17.03 42.72 -37.48
C LYS A 387 -18.05 43.83 -37.71
N GLY A 388 -19.12 43.55 -38.43
CA GLY A 388 -20.25 44.45 -38.63
C GLY A 388 -21.20 44.58 -37.44
N GLY A 389 -20.92 43.89 -36.32
CA GLY A 389 -21.69 43.98 -35.07
C GLY A 389 -22.80 42.94 -34.92
N ALA A 390 -22.80 41.88 -35.73
CA ALA A 390 -23.74 40.76 -35.54
C ALA A 390 -23.52 40.08 -34.18
N ASP A 391 -24.60 39.55 -33.60
CA ASP A 391 -24.53 38.84 -32.32
C ASP A 391 -23.82 37.48 -32.50
N PHE A 392 -22.78 37.28 -31.68
CA PHE A 392 -21.93 36.10 -31.72
C PHE A 392 -22.68 34.80 -31.40
N ALA A 393 -23.53 34.83 -30.38
CA ALA A 393 -24.26 33.63 -29.93
C ALA A 393 -25.37 33.28 -30.93
N ALA A 394 -25.99 34.26 -31.54
CA ALA A 394 -26.98 34.05 -32.60
C ALA A 394 -26.35 33.39 -33.84
N LEU A 395 -25.17 33.86 -34.26
CA LEU A 395 -24.45 33.25 -35.38
C LEU A 395 -23.94 31.85 -35.02
N ALA A 396 -23.41 31.63 -33.80
CA ALA A 396 -23.01 30.28 -33.35
C ALA A 396 -24.16 29.26 -33.42
N LYS A 397 -25.38 29.66 -33.06
CA LYS A 397 -26.58 28.81 -33.12
C LYS A 397 -26.93 28.40 -34.54
N VAL A 398 -26.72 29.26 -35.53
CA VAL A 398 -26.95 28.94 -36.96
C VAL A 398 -26.09 27.75 -37.39
N TYR A 399 -24.91 27.57 -36.75
CA TYR A 399 -23.99 26.48 -37.02
C TYR A 399 -24.08 25.35 -35.97
N GLY A 400 -25.18 25.30 -35.23
CA GLY A 400 -25.42 24.24 -34.23
C GLY A 400 -24.53 24.31 -32.99
N GLN A 401 -23.94 25.49 -32.69
CA GLN A 401 -23.04 25.70 -31.57
C GLN A 401 -23.63 26.69 -30.58
N THR A 402 -23.19 26.62 -29.33
CA THR A 402 -23.73 27.46 -28.24
C THR A 402 -23.15 28.88 -28.26
N GLY A 403 -21.95 29.06 -28.83
CA GLY A 403 -21.18 30.31 -28.69
C GLY A 403 -20.86 30.64 -27.22
N ALA A 404 -20.82 29.64 -26.36
CA ALA A 404 -20.59 29.79 -24.91
C ALA A 404 -19.21 30.41 -24.60
N GLU A 405 -19.17 31.15 -23.54
CA GLU A 405 -17.94 31.72 -23.00
C GLU A 405 -17.16 30.62 -22.23
N ASN A 406 -15.89 30.45 -22.56
CA ASN A 406 -15.03 29.47 -21.98
C ASN A 406 -13.76 30.13 -21.40
N TRP A 407 -13.21 29.57 -20.38
CA TRP A 407 -11.89 29.92 -19.86
C TRP A 407 -10.86 28.90 -20.27
N LEU A 408 -9.74 29.39 -20.84
CA LEU A 408 -8.53 28.61 -21.06
C LEU A 408 -7.47 29.05 -20.04
N THR A 409 -6.90 28.10 -19.30
CA THR A 409 -5.80 28.35 -18.41
C THR A 409 -4.52 27.68 -18.91
N SER A 410 -3.35 28.21 -18.52
CA SER A 410 -2.06 27.64 -18.91
C SER A 410 -1.91 26.17 -18.53
N VAL A 411 -2.44 25.77 -17.37
CA VAL A 411 -2.38 24.39 -16.84
C VAL A 411 -3.03 23.38 -17.78
N GLN A 412 -4.06 23.78 -18.55
CA GLN A 412 -4.79 22.88 -19.43
C GLN A 412 -3.98 22.37 -20.62
N TYR A 413 -2.90 23.08 -21.03
CA TYR A 413 -2.09 22.66 -22.18
C TYR A 413 -0.60 22.51 -21.90
N GLN A 414 -0.06 23.17 -20.89
CA GLN A 414 1.39 23.27 -20.67
C GLN A 414 2.07 21.93 -20.32
N ASN A 415 1.30 20.95 -19.84
CA ASN A 415 1.82 19.62 -19.47
C ASN A 415 1.54 18.56 -20.55
N SER A 416 1.02 18.97 -21.70
CA SER A 416 0.79 18.04 -22.81
C SER A 416 2.11 17.50 -23.37
N PRO A 417 2.22 16.22 -23.70
CA PRO A 417 3.44 15.65 -24.26
C PRO A 417 3.71 16.14 -25.67
N SER A 418 2.66 16.50 -26.41
CA SER A 418 2.73 17.10 -27.74
C SER A 418 1.44 17.87 -28.03
N ILE A 419 1.52 18.81 -28.95
CA ILE A 419 0.38 19.60 -29.45
C ILE A 419 0.43 19.58 -30.98
N ASP A 420 -0.70 19.28 -31.59
CA ASP A 420 -0.82 19.34 -33.07
C ASP A 420 -0.80 20.79 -33.61
N LYS A 421 -0.60 20.92 -34.91
CA LYS A 421 -0.46 22.21 -35.57
C LYS A 421 -1.66 23.12 -35.35
N ASP A 422 -2.87 22.56 -35.43
CA ASP A 422 -4.11 23.33 -35.31
C ASP A 422 -4.30 23.83 -33.87
N THR A 423 -4.13 22.97 -32.91
CA THR A 423 -4.15 23.33 -31.48
C THR A 423 -3.07 24.35 -31.14
N LYS A 424 -1.86 24.23 -31.72
CA LYS A 424 -0.80 25.22 -31.53
C LYS A 424 -1.21 26.58 -32.05
N SER A 425 -1.71 26.69 -33.30
CA SER A 425 -2.17 27.92 -33.89
C SER A 425 -3.31 28.58 -33.11
N TYR A 426 -4.22 27.78 -32.59
CA TYR A 426 -5.31 28.20 -31.72
C TYR A 426 -4.80 28.79 -30.38
N LEU A 427 -3.87 28.10 -29.71
CA LEU A 427 -3.28 28.54 -28.42
C LEU A 427 -2.42 29.80 -28.62
N GLU A 428 -1.66 29.88 -29.70
CA GLU A 428 -0.88 31.07 -30.06
C GLU A 428 -1.79 32.29 -30.27
N ALA A 429 -2.90 32.10 -30.97
CA ALA A 429 -3.87 33.16 -31.17
C ALA A 429 -4.45 33.64 -29.86
N LEU A 430 -4.96 32.78 -29.02
CA LEU A 430 -5.55 33.13 -27.73
C LEU A 430 -4.55 33.85 -26.77
N ASN A 431 -3.28 33.43 -26.80
CA ASN A 431 -2.26 34.10 -25.97
C ASN A 431 -1.94 35.51 -26.46
N ASN A 432 -2.05 35.79 -27.80
CA ASN A 432 -1.62 37.03 -28.40
C ASN A 432 -2.77 38.02 -28.73
N MET A 433 -4.05 37.56 -28.75
CA MET A 433 -5.19 38.43 -29.06
C MET A 433 -5.49 39.39 -27.91
N SER A 434 -5.86 40.64 -28.28
CA SER A 434 -6.34 41.63 -27.31
C SER A 434 -7.80 41.36 -26.90
N VAL A 435 -8.22 41.93 -25.76
CA VAL A 435 -9.63 41.85 -25.34
C VAL A 435 -10.54 42.50 -26.40
N LYS A 436 -11.65 41.85 -26.73
CA LYS A 436 -12.62 42.15 -27.80
C LYS A 436 -12.11 41.91 -29.22
N GLU A 437 -10.85 41.49 -29.43
CA GLU A 437 -10.33 41.14 -30.73
C GLU A 437 -11.04 39.90 -31.27
N LEU A 438 -11.38 39.96 -32.58
CA LEU A 438 -11.91 38.85 -33.38
C LEU A 438 -10.83 38.37 -34.33
N ARG A 439 -10.64 37.06 -34.45
CA ARG A 439 -9.70 36.47 -35.40
C ARG A 439 -10.31 35.24 -36.07
N ASN A 440 -10.11 35.13 -37.38
CA ASN A 440 -10.43 33.95 -38.17
C ASN A 440 -9.14 33.15 -38.39
N ILE A 441 -9.08 31.93 -37.89
CA ILE A 441 -7.88 31.07 -37.94
C ILE A 441 -8.19 29.89 -38.84
N GLN A 442 -7.34 29.69 -39.84
CA GLN A 442 -7.39 28.51 -40.69
C GLN A 442 -6.86 27.30 -39.96
N MET A 443 -7.60 26.21 -39.98
CA MET A 443 -7.30 24.91 -39.41
C MET A 443 -7.18 23.88 -40.55
N THR A 444 -6.66 22.71 -40.27
CA THR A 444 -6.51 21.63 -41.26
C THR A 444 -7.84 21.23 -41.91
N ASN A 445 -8.92 21.23 -41.13
CA ASN A 445 -10.25 20.81 -41.61
C ASN A 445 -11.30 21.94 -41.54
N GLY A 446 -10.92 23.18 -41.82
CA GLY A 446 -11.84 24.32 -41.80
C GLY A 446 -11.27 25.55 -41.10
N ASN A 447 -12.10 26.28 -40.35
CA ASN A 447 -11.69 27.49 -39.64
C ASN A 447 -12.27 27.52 -38.24
N ILE A 448 -11.62 28.29 -37.38
CA ILE A 448 -12.17 28.68 -36.08
C ILE A 448 -12.18 30.21 -35.96
N ILE A 449 -13.33 30.77 -35.61
CA ILE A 449 -13.46 32.20 -35.35
C ILE A 449 -13.44 32.39 -33.86
N LEU A 450 -12.46 33.13 -33.35
CA LEU A 450 -12.23 33.38 -31.93
C LEU A 450 -12.56 34.83 -31.59
N GLN A 451 -13.10 35.01 -30.40
CA GLN A 451 -13.17 36.31 -29.75
C GLN A 451 -12.69 36.19 -28.32
N VAL A 452 -11.70 36.99 -27.93
CA VAL A 452 -11.24 37.11 -26.55
C VAL A 452 -12.13 38.10 -25.80
N LEU A 453 -12.61 37.72 -24.62
CA LEU A 453 -13.55 38.51 -23.82
C LEU A 453 -12.87 39.14 -22.61
N ASP A 454 -11.98 38.37 -21.93
CA ASP A 454 -11.27 38.84 -20.76
C ASP A 454 -9.90 38.14 -20.63
N ARG A 455 -8.98 38.75 -19.92
CA ARG A 455 -7.61 38.24 -19.66
C ARG A 455 -7.25 38.48 -18.20
N LYS A 456 -6.88 37.41 -17.47
CA LYS A 456 -6.58 37.47 -16.05
C LYS A 456 -5.19 36.90 -15.71
N ALA A 457 -4.66 37.36 -14.58
CA ALA A 457 -3.43 36.87 -14.01
C ALA A 457 -2.22 36.96 -14.97
N MET A 458 -1.80 38.17 -15.30
CA MET A 458 -0.59 38.39 -16.10
C MET A 458 0.61 37.75 -15.42
N THR A 459 1.27 36.81 -16.09
CA THR A 459 2.39 36.06 -15.57
C THR A 459 3.51 35.95 -16.59
N THR A 460 4.73 35.72 -16.12
CA THR A 460 5.87 35.47 -16.98
C THR A 460 5.76 34.05 -17.55
N LYS A 461 5.71 33.94 -18.87
CA LYS A 461 5.75 32.68 -19.59
C LYS A 461 7.05 32.55 -20.37
N TYR A 462 7.48 31.32 -20.57
CA TYR A 462 8.77 30.97 -21.16
C TYR A 462 8.56 30.02 -22.33
N VAL A 463 9.31 30.24 -23.43
CA VAL A 463 9.55 29.22 -24.45
C VAL A 463 10.99 28.77 -24.24
N ALA A 464 11.18 27.57 -23.74
CA ALA A 464 12.51 27.02 -23.51
C ALA A 464 12.61 25.61 -24.10
N ALA A 465 13.67 25.38 -24.87
CA ALA A 465 14.00 24.07 -25.40
C ALA A 465 14.97 23.40 -24.42
N VAL A 466 14.60 22.23 -23.93
CA VAL A 466 15.33 21.51 -22.88
C VAL A 466 15.71 20.12 -23.37
N ILE A 467 17.00 19.79 -23.27
CA ILE A 467 17.47 18.41 -23.37
C ILE A 467 17.80 17.97 -21.96
N LYS A 468 16.99 17.06 -21.42
CA LYS A 468 17.17 16.42 -20.10
C LYS A 468 17.20 14.92 -20.33
N LYS A 469 18.34 14.28 -20.04
CA LYS A 469 18.55 12.86 -20.31
C LYS A 469 19.02 12.15 -19.06
N THR A 470 18.35 11.05 -18.74
CA THR A 470 18.79 10.14 -17.66
C THR A 470 20.15 9.59 -17.99
N ILE A 471 21.02 9.55 -16.98
CA ILE A 471 22.30 8.86 -17.06
C ILE A 471 22.00 7.40 -16.76
N ASP A 472 21.98 6.57 -17.79
CA ASP A 472 21.66 5.16 -17.71
C ASP A 472 22.89 4.30 -18.07
N PHE A 473 22.84 3.03 -17.70
CA PHE A 473 23.91 2.08 -18.02
C PHE A 473 23.75 1.52 -19.43
N SER A 474 24.86 1.25 -20.08
CA SER A 474 24.91 0.57 -21.38
C SER A 474 24.73 -0.94 -21.23
N LYS A 475 24.41 -1.58 -22.36
CA LYS A 475 24.35 -3.05 -22.44
C LYS A 475 25.66 -3.71 -22.01
N ASP A 476 26.80 -3.09 -22.31
CA ASP A 476 28.13 -3.62 -21.92
C ASP A 476 28.34 -3.55 -20.41
N THR A 477 27.93 -2.43 -19.77
CA THR A 477 27.96 -2.29 -18.32
C THR A 477 27.06 -3.31 -17.64
N TYR A 478 25.84 -3.51 -18.16
CA TYR A 478 24.94 -4.53 -17.66
C TYR A 478 25.51 -5.94 -17.79
N SER A 479 26.03 -6.29 -18.98
CA SER A 479 26.61 -7.61 -19.24
C SER A 479 27.80 -7.91 -18.34
N ALA A 480 28.66 -6.93 -18.11
CA ALA A 480 29.80 -7.05 -17.20
C ALA A 480 29.35 -7.31 -15.76
N ALA A 481 28.34 -6.56 -15.30
CA ALA A 481 27.73 -6.72 -13.98
C ALA A 481 27.08 -8.10 -13.83
N TYR A 482 26.28 -8.51 -14.82
CA TYR A 482 25.61 -9.82 -14.87
C TYR A 482 26.62 -10.95 -14.79
N ASN A 483 27.67 -10.94 -15.62
CA ASN A 483 28.69 -11.98 -15.63
C ASN A 483 29.39 -12.11 -14.27
N LYS A 484 29.75 -10.98 -13.66
CA LYS A 484 30.36 -10.95 -12.32
C LYS A 484 29.41 -11.51 -11.24
N PHE A 485 28.13 -11.13 -11.28
CA PHE A 485 27.15 -11.60 -10.31
C PHE A 485 26.81 -13.07 -10.52
N SER A 486 26.70 -13.51 -11.78
CA SER A 486 26.48 -14.91 -12.14
C SER A 486 27.63 -15.81 -11.69
N GLN A 487 28.89 -15.35 -11.86
CA GLN A 487 30.05 -16.05 -11.32
C GLN A 487 29.98 -16.18 -9.80
N PHE A 488 29.67 -15.10 -9.08
CA PHE A 488 29.47 -15.10 -7.63
C PHE A 488 28.42 -16.15 -7.21
N VAL A 489 27.25 -16.19 -7.89
CA VAL A 489 26.19 -17.16 -7.59
C VAL A 489 26.64 -18.60 -7.88
N SER A 490 27.35 -18.83 -8.99
CA SER A 490 27.85 -20.15 -9.34
C SER A 490 28.86 -20.72 -8.35
N GLU A 491 29.66 -19.87 -7.71
CA GLU A 491 30.61 -20.23 -6.65
C GLU A 491 29.98 -20.35 -5.26
N SER A 492 28.70 -19.98 -5.12
CA SER A 492 27.98 -19.91 -3.84
C SER A 492 26.83 -20.93 -3.81
N GLN A 493 27.14 -22.22 -3.64
CA GLN A 493 26.19 -23.33 -3.73
C GLN A 493 25.39 -23.58 -2.43
N ASN A 494 25.74 -22.92 -1.33
CA ASN A 494 25.08 -23.00 -0.03
C ASN A 494 25.25 -21.69 0.75
N LEU A 495 24.53 -21.56 1.88
CA LEU A 495 24.53 -20.36 2.70
C LEU A 495 25.93 -19.95 3.18
N ASP A 496 26.74 -20.88 3.67
CA ASP A 496 28.09 -20.60 4.17
C ASP A 496 28.98 -20.04 3.06
N GLN A 497 28.88 -20.59 1.85
CA GLN A 497 29.61 -20.11 0.69
C GLN A 497 29.09 -18.73 0.24
N LEU A 498 27.78 -18.49 0.25
CA LEU A 498 27.19 -17.19 -0.06
C LEU A 498 27.77 -16.11 0.86
N GLU A 499 27.77 -16.36 2.17
CA GLU A 499 28.28 -15.42 3.17
C GLU A 499 29.78 -15.18 3.04
N LYS A 500 30.55 -16.21 2.75
CA LYS A 500 32.00 -16.13 2.58
C LYS A 500 32.41 -15.44 1.27
N ASN A 501 31.66 -15.66 0.18
CA ASN A 501 32.00 -15.16 -1.14
C ASN A 501 31.48 -13.74 -1.38
N ALA A 502 30.31 -13.34 -0.83
CA ALA A 502 29.74 -12.02 -1.05
C ALA A 502 30.76 -10.87 -0.82
N PRO A 503 31.48 -10.82 0.31
CA PRO A 503 32.48 -9.76 0.53
C PRO A 503 33.64 -9.78 -0.48
N LYS A 504 34.05 -10.95 -0.98
CA LYS A 504 35.14 -11.07 -1.98
C LYS A 504 34.78 -10.43 -3.31
N TYR A 505 33.46 -10.53 -3.67
CA TYR A 505 32.94 -9.91 -4.88
C TYR A 505 32.51 -8.46 -4.68
N GLY A 506 32.57 -7.95 -3.42
CA GLY A 506 32.15 -6.60 -3.05
C GLY A 506 30.64 -6.49 -2.80
N TYR A 507 29.97 -7.61 -2.55
CA TYR A 507 28.54 -7.65 -2.23
C TYR A 507 28.31 -7.73 -0.73
N LYS A 508 27.09 -7.37 -0.30
CA LYS A 508 26.66 -7.43 1.09
C LYS A 508 25.50 -8.44 1.22
N VAL A 509 25.61 -9.37 2.16
CA VAL A 509 24.50 -10.24 2.54
C VAL A 509 23.55 -9.45 3.44
N GLN A 510 22.28 -9.48 3.10
CA GLN A 510 21.20 -8.86 3.86
C GLN A 510 20.28 -9.94 4.42
N GLU A 511 19.53 -9.63 5.47
CA GLU A 511 18.62 -10.55 6.13
C GLU A 511 17.18 -10.03 6.10
N ARG A 512 16.24 -10.92 5.85
CA ARG A 512 14.81 -10.65 5.93
C ARG A 512 14.14 -11.77 6.74
N PRO A 513 13.94 -11.58 8.07
CA PRO A 513 13.23 -12.55 8.91
C PRO A 513 11.72 -12.43 8.71
N ASN A 514 11.01 -13.51 9.02
CA ASN A 514 9.55 -13.60 9.04
C ASN A 514 8.86 -13.12 7.76
N MET A 515 9.43 -13.43 6.59
CA MET A 515 8.83 -13.13 5.30
C MET A 515 7.55 -13.95 5.13
N ARG A 516 6.48 -13.33 4.66
CA ARG A 516 5.18 -13.96 4.45
C ARG A 516 4.94 -14.25 2.97
N ASN A 517 4.14 -15.27 2.71
CA ASN A 517 3.73 -15.59 1.33
C ASN A 517 2.76 -14.55 0.73
N SER A 518 2.14 -13.71 1.56
CA SER A 518 1.29 -12.60 1.11
C SER A 518 2.07 -11.37 0.64
N GLU A 519 3.41 -11.34 0.79
CA GLU A 519 4.25 -10.26 0.25
C GLU A 519 4.28 -10.33 -1.29
N HIS A 520 4.35 -9.18 -1.97
CA HIS A 520 4.43 -9.12 -3.43
C HIS A 520 5.86 -9.23 -3.94
N TYR A 521 6.83 -8.87 -3.08
CA TYR A 521 8.22 -8.74 -3.43
C TYR A 521 9.14 -9.31 -2.35
N VAL A 522 10.24 -9.92 -2.77
CA VAL A 522 11.32 -10.27 -1.85
C VAL A 522 11.99 -8.99 -1.35
N ALA A 523 11.93 -8.75 -0.05
CA ALA A 523 12.53 -7.59 0.61
C ALA A 523 12.17 -6.22 -0.01
N GLY A 524 10.99 -6.11 -0.65
CA GLY A 524 10.52 -4.88 -1.29
C GLY A 524 11.16 -4.60 -2.67
N ILE A 525 11.92 -5.52 -3.23
CA ILE A 525 12.53 -5.37 -4.56
C ILE A 525 11.50 -5.72 -5.64
N PRO A 526 11.12 -4.82 -6.55
CA PRO A 526 10.16 -5.08 -7.62
C PRO A 526 10.59 -6.23 -8.53
N ALA A 527 9.61 -6.86 -9.21
CA ALA A 527 9.79 -7.96 -10.15
C ALA A 527 10.52 -9.19 -9.57
N THR A 528 10.32 -9.49 -8.26
CA THR A 528 10.94 -10.64 -7.58
C THR A 528 9.96 -11.77 -7.28
N ARG A 529 8.88 -11.85 -8.03
CA ARG A 529 7.84 -12.87 -7.83
C ARG A 529 8.36 -14.31 -7.97
N ASP A 530 9.23 -14.56 -8.95
CA ASP A 530 9.79 -15.91 -9.14
C ASP A 530 10.73 -16.30 -8.00
N ALA A 531 11.45 -15.33 -7.43
CA ALA A 531 12.21 -15.53 -6.22
C ALA A 531 11.30 -15.83 -5.02
N LEU A 532 10.15 -15.14 -4.90
CA LEU A 532 9.17 -15.40 -3.85
C LEU A 532 8.59 -16.81 -3.98
N LYS A 533 8.19 -17.23 -5.19
CA LYS A 533 7.74 -18.60 -5.45
C LYS A 533 8.80 -19.62 -5.07
N TRP A 534 10.04 -19.42 -5.49
CA TRP A 534 11.13 -20.31 -5.12
C TRP A 534 11.25 -20.46 -3.60
N VAL A 535 11.20 -19.32 -2.85
CA VAL A 535 11.29 -19.34 -1.39
C VAL A 535 10.19 -20.19 -0.76
N PHE A 536 8.93 -20.11 -1.25
CA PHE A 536 7.79 -20.80 -0.62
C PHE A 536 7.50 -22.20 -1.18
N ASP A 537 7.85 -22.50 -2.43
CA ASP A 537 7.51 -23.78 -3.06
C ASP A 537 8.69 -24.75 -3.14
N GLU A 538 9.90 -24.25 -3.46
CA GLU A 538 11.01 -25.11 -3.89
C GLU A 538 12.15 -25.14 -2.87
N ALA A 539 12.37 -24.03 -2.14
CA ALA A 539 13.52 -23.87 -1.27
C ALA A 539 13.52 -24.83 -0.09
N LYS A 540 14.70 -25.36 0.20
CA LYS A 540 14.99 -26.09 1.45
C LYS A 540 15.90 -25.23 2.31
N GLU A 541 15.83 -25.39 3.64
CA GLU A 541 16.71 -24.67 4.57
C GLU A 541 18.20 -24.88 4.19
N GLY A 542 18.93 -23.79 4.10
CA GLY A 542 20.32 -23.74 3.62
C GLY A 542 20.49 -23.71 2.10
N GLY A 543 19.41 -23.86 1.33
CA GLY A 543 19.43 -23.81 -0.14
C GLY A 543 19.56 -22.41 -0.68
N ILE A 544 20.14 -22.29 -1.88
CA ILE A 544 20.36 -21.05 -2.64
C ILE A 544 19.50 -21.08 -3.90
N SER A 545 18.90 -19.95 -4.25
CA SER A 545 18.11 -19.79 -5.47
C SER A 545 18.99 -19.66 -6.71
N PRO A 546 18.43 -19.82 -7.90
CA PRO A 546 19.01 -19.27 -9.11
C PRO A 546 19.19 -17.75 -8.99
N LEU A 547 19.98 -17.18 -9.94
CA LEU A 547 20.03 -15.73 -10.14
C LEU A 547 18.70 -15.24 -10.73
N TYR A 548 18.15 -14.17 -10.18
CA TYR A 548 16.99 -13.46 -10.71
C TYR A 548 17.39 -12.07 -11.20
N GLU A 549 16.90 -11.72 -12.39
CA GLU A 549 16.89 -10.35 -12.90
C GLU A 549 15.60 -9.68 -12.45
N CYS A 550 15.68 -8.51 -11.82
CA CYS A 550 14.57 -7.87 -11.14
C CYS A 550 14.70 -6.33 -11.16
N GLY A 551 13.85 -5.64 -10.39
CA GLY A 551 13.75 -4.19 -10.48
C GLY A 551 13.09 -3.77 -11.79
N GLU A 552 13.61 -2.74 -12.42
CA GLU A 552 13.25 -2.30 -13.79
C GLU A 552 14.27 -2.86 -14.82
N ASN A 553 14.66 -4.12 -14.68
CA ASN A 553 15.77 -4.78 -15.39
C ASN A 553 17.15 -4.16 -15.09
N ASP A 554 17.27 -3.58 -13.91
CA ASP A 554 18.48 -2.89 -13.44
C ASP A 554 19.10 -3.57 -12.21
N ARG A 555 18.53 -4.69 -11.75
CA ARG A 555 18.94 -5.33 -10.50
C ARG A 555 19.00 -6.85 -10.64
N MET A 556 19.95 -7.44 -9.92
CA MET A 556 20.12 -8.89 -9.80
C MET A 556 19.93 -9.31 -8.36
N LEU A 557 19.37 -10.49 -8.15
CA LEU A 557 19.06 -11.02 -6.83
C LEU A 557 19.40 -12.50 -6.76
N VAL A 558 19.94 -12.91 -5.62
CA VAL A 558 20.03 -14.32 -5.20
C VAL A 558 19.54 -14.42 -3.75
N VAL A 559 18.78 -15.47 -3.45
CA VAL A 559 18.14 -15.69 -2.15
C VAL A 559 18.59 -17.00 -1.55
N ALA A 560 18.83 -17.01 -0.24
CA ALA A 560 19.06 -18.23 0.54
C ALA A 560 17.96 -18.38 1.59
N LEU A 561 17.29 -19.54 1.63
CA LEU A 561 16.35 -19.86 2.69
C LEU A 561 17.13 -20.30 3.94
N THR A 562 17.02 -19.54 5.02
CA THR A 562 17.73 -19.85 6.27
C THR A 562 16.87 -20.68 7.23
N LYS A 563 15.55 -20.42 7.27
CA LYS A 563 14.64 -21.10 8.18
C LYS A 563 13.20 -21.08 7.69
N VAL A 564 12.48 -22.18 7.92
CA VAL A 564 11.02 -22.26 7.80
C VAL A 564 10.41 -22.16 9.20
N ASN A 565 9.53 -21.21 9.41
CA ASN A 565 8.78 -21.04 10.64
C ASN A 565 7.32 -21.54 10.38
N PRO A 566 6.97 -22.77 10.75
CA PRO A 566 5.65 -23.33 10.48
C PRO A 566 4.57 -22.72 11.38
N ILE A 567 3.31 -22.89 11.00
CA ILE A 567 2.16 -22.59 11.84
C ILE A 567 2.24 -23.43 13.13
N GLY A 568 1.95 -22.82 14.27
CA GLY A 568 1.96 -23.48 15.56
C GLY A 568 2.81 -22.75 16.60
N THR A 569 3.13 -23.41 17.69
CA THR A 569 3.90 -22.79 18.77
C THR A 569 5.39 -22.81 18.44
N ARG A 570 6.01 -21.64 18.37
CA ARG A 570 7.46 -21.48 18.12
C ARG A 570 8.27 -22.14 19.24
N SER A 571 9.31 -22.82 18.86
CA SER A 571 10.19 -23.53 19.82
C SER A 571 10.93 -22.55 20.73
N TYR A 572 11.19 -22.96 22.00
CA TYR A 572 12.05 -22.18 22.88
C TYR A 572 13.52 -22.08 22.42
N LYS A 573 13.92 -22.90 21.45
CA LYS A 573 15.22 -22.80 20.76
C LYS A 573 15.25 -21.76 19.64
N ASP A 574 14.11 -21.27 19.22
CA ASP A 574 14.04 -20.16 18.29
C ASP A 574 14.78 -18.94 18.86
N ALA A 575 15.62 -18.28 18.06
CA ALA A 575 16.50 -17.23 18.56
C ALA A 575 15.74 -16.11 19.28
N GLN A 576 14.64 -15.63 18.67
CA GLN A 576 13.84 -14.54 19.24
C GLN A 576 13.12 -15.00 20.52
N VAL A 577 12.55 -16.21 20.52
CA VAL A 577 11.90 -16.79 21.69
C VAL A 577 12.92 -17.02 22.81
N ASN A 578 14.09 -17.56 22.47
CA ASN A 578 15.15 -17.84 23.41
C ASN A 578 15.69 -16.56 24.09
N ASP A 579 15.93 -15.50 23.31
CA ASP A 579 16.42 -14.23 23.84
C ASP A 579 15.38 -13.55 24.73
N PHE A 580 14.10 -13.61 24.35
CA PHE A 580 13.00 -13.17 25.23
C PHE A 580 12.96 -13.96 26.53
N LEU A 581 13.01 -15.31 26.46
CA LEU A 581 12.99 -16.17 27.64
C LEU A 581 14.21 -15.94 28.55
N LYS A 582 15.41 -15.75 27.95
CA LYS A 582 16.63 -15.41 28.74
C LYS A 582 16.42 -14.12 29.53
N SER A 583 15.85 -13.08 28.87
CA SER A 583 15.56 -11.83 29.56
C SER A 583 14.61 -12.02 30.75
N GLU A 584 13.52 -12.77 30.53
CA GLU A 584 12.53 -13.01 31.59
C GLU A 584 13.10 -13.88 32.74
N VAL A 585 13.83 -14.96 32.42
CA VAL A 585 14.49 -15.79 33.41
C VAL A 585 15.55 -15.01 34.21
N MET A 586 16.28 -14.11 33.50
CA MET A 586 17.25 -13.23 34.16
C MET A 586 16.59 -12.36 35.22
N LYS A 587 15.43 -11.73 34.85
CA LYS A 587 14.64 -10.93 35.80
C LYS A 587 14.15 -11.76 36.98
N ASP A 588 13.65 -12.98 36.72
CA ASP A 588 13.16 -13.90 37.75
C ASP A 588 14.25 -14.23 38.74
N LYS A 589 15.43 -14.63 38.28
CA LYS A 589 16.57 -14.99 39.15
C LYS A 589 17.13 -13.78 39.92
N LYS A 590 17.19 -12.61 39.30
CA LYS A 590 17.54 -11.37 40.00
C LYS A 590 16.53 -11.05 41.13
N ALA A 591 15.24 -11.22 40.83
CA ALA A 591 14.19 -11.04 41.82
C ALA A 591 14.37 -12.03 43.00
N GLU A 592 14.65 -13.32 42.73
CA GLU A 592 14.90 -14.34 43.77
C GLU A 592 16.09 -13.98 44.65
N GLN A 593 17.20 -13.52 44.06
CA GLN A 593 18.38 -13.06 44.81
C GLN A 593 18.06 -11.88 45.73
N ILE A 594 17.29 -10.90 45.18
CA ILE A 594 16.86 -9.76 46.00
C ILE A 594 15.93 -10.19 47.10
N LEU A 595 14.92 -11.03 46.82
CA LEU A 595 13.98 -11.55 47.84
C LEU A 595 14.70 -12.32 48.93
N ALA A 596 15.69 -13.14 48.59
CA ALA A 596 16.53 -13.82 49.58
C ALA A 596 17.31 -12.84 50.47
N LYS A 597 17.91 -11.79 49.88
CA LYS A 597 18.65 -10.73 50.57
C LYS A 597 17.79 -9.93 51.54
N ILE A 598 16.51 -9.69 51.20
CA ILE A 598 15.58 -8.86 51.97
C ILE A 598 14.66 -9.69 52.87
N LYS A 599 14.89 -10.99 52.96
CA LYS A 599 14.11 -11.88 53.86
C LYS A 599 14.12 -11.32 55.28
N GLY A 600 12.93 -11.17 55.90
CA GLY A 600 12.76 -10.62 57.24
C GLY A 600 12.79 -9.09 57.35
N VAL A 601 12.88 -8.35 56.26
CA VAL A 601 12.74 -6.89 56.23
C VAL A 601 11.29 -6.54 56.59
N ASN A 602 11.12 -5.70 57.62
CA ASN A 602 9.82 -5.31 58.18
C ASN A 602 9.65 -3.78 58.28
N SER A 603 10.57 -3.00 57.73
CA SER A 603 10.50 -1.54 57.68
C SER A 603 11.26 -0.97 56.49
N ILE A 604 10.93 0.27 56.08
CA ILE A 604 11.63 0.98 54.99
C ILE A 604 13.11 1.20 55.38
N ASP A 605 13.39 1.54 56.65
CA ASP A 605 14.76 1.73 57.11
C ASP A 605 15.57 0.43 57.09
N ALA A 606 14.94 -0.70 57.41
CA ALA A 606 15.58 -2.02 57.28
C ALA A 606 15.86 -2.34 55.80
N ALA A 607 14.94 -2.00 54.87
CA ALA A 607 15.15 -2.14 53.43
C ALA A 607 16.30 -1.24 52.94
N LYS A 608 16.38 0.01 53.40
CA LYS A 608 17.47 0.96 53.09
C LYS A 608 18.84 0.40 53.51
N LYS A 609 18.91 -0.17 54.74
CA LYS A 609 20.14 -0.82 55.26
C LYS A 609 20.57 -2.03 54.40
N LYS A 610 19.62 -2.68 53.72
CA LYS A 610 19.87 -3.75 52.74
C LYS A 610 20.20 -3.26 51.32
N GLY A 611 20.26 -1.93 51.14
CA GLY A 611 20.66 -1.32 49.84
C GLY A 611 19.50 -0.88 48.96
N ALA A 612 18.28 -0.74 49.51
CA ALA A 612 17.19 -0.17 48.74
C ALA A 612 17.42 1.32 48.42
N LYS A 613 17.01 1.74 47.24
CA LYS A 613 16.86 3.14 46.89
C LYS A 613 15.49 3.61 47.40
N VAL A 614 15.51 4.56 48.35
CA VAL A 614 14.27 5.01 49.00
C VAL A 614 13.85 6.36 48.44
N ASN A 615 12.61 6.46 48.02
CA ASN A 615 11.99 7.69 47.53
C ASN A 615 10.48 7.69 47.81
N GLU A 616 9.88 8.88 47.76
CA GLU A 616 8.44 9.03 47.80
C GLU A 616 7.89 8.99 46.38
N VAL A 617 6.78 8.27 46.17
CA VAL A 617 6.07 8.19 44.91
C VAL A 617 4.60 8.53 45.16
N SER A 618 4.08 9.51 44.48
CA SER A 618 2.69 9.98 44.61
C SER A 618 1.90 9.73 43.32
N GLN A 619 0.60 9.98 43.38
CA GLN A 619 -0.33 9.86 42.23
C GLN A 619 -0.42 8.44 41.63
N ILE A 620 -0.24 7.43 42.47
CA ILE A 620 -0.38 6.03 42.04
C ILE A 620 -1.86 5.67 42.05
N THR A 621 -2.40 5.27 40.88
CA THR A 621 -3.76 4.77 40.73
C THR A 621 -3.77 3.27 40.42
N PHE A 622 -4.89 2.61 40.67
CA PHE A 622 -5.05 1.18 40.29
C PHE A 622 -5.24 1.03 38.77
N SER A 623 -5.85 2.01 38.11
CA SER A 623 -6.20 1.96 36.68
C SER A 623 -5.02 2.05 35.73
N ALA A 624 -3.85 2.56 36.20
CA ALA A 624 -2.67 2.73 35.37
C ALA A 624 -1.38 2.22 36.04
N PRO A 625 -0.46 1.60 35.28
CA PRO A 625 0.86 1.23 35.79
C PRO A 625 1.65 2.47 36.24
N VAL A 626 2.17 2.46 37.46
CA VAL A 626 3.05 3.52 37.94
C VAL A 626 4.39 3.47 37.21
N PHE A 627 4.85 4.58 36.68
CA PHE A 627 6.20 4.71 36.13
C PHE A 627 7.16 5.13 37.23
N LEU A 628 8.24 4.36 37.41
CA LEU A 628 9.26 4.63 38.43
C LEU A 628 10.54 5.13 37.78
N THR A 629 10.91 6.39 38.06
CA THR A 629 12.18 6.99 37.56
C THR A 629 13.42 6.23 38.07
N VAL A 630 13.34 5.62 39.28
CA VAL A 630 14.45 4.88 39.88
C VAL A 630 14.82 3.59 39.12
N THR A 631 13.88 3.03 38.34
CA THR A 631 14.09 1.81 37.54
C THR A 631 13.87 2.07 36.04
N GLY A 632 13.31 3.24 35.65
CA GLY A 632 13.00 3.57 34.27
C GLY A 632 11.88 2.71 33.66
N ALA A 633 11.00 2.14 34.48
CA ALA A 633 10.00 1.17 34.04
C ALA A 633 8.60 1.46 34.60
N SER A 634 7.59 1.00 33.88
CA SER A 634 6.20 0.96 34.35
C SER A 634 5.93 -0.35 35.13
N GLU A 635 5.33 -0.21 36.31
CA GLU A 635 5.21 -1.29 37.32
C GLU A 635 3.74 -1.57 37.68
N PRO A 636 2.99 -2.34 36.86
CA PRO A 636 1.58 -2.62 37.11
C PRO A 636 1.35 -3.43 38.38
N ALA A 637 2.26 -4.37 38.68
CA ALA A 637 2.18 -5.18 39.91
C ALA A 637 2.27 -4.30 41.18
N LEU A 638 3.10 -3.24 41.14
CA LEU A 638 3.21 -2.29 42.22
C LEU A 638 1.93 -1.47 42.37
N SER A 639 1.35 -0.96 41.31
CA SER A 639 0.07 -0.23 41.34
C SER A 639 -1.03 -1.07 41.99
N GLY A 640 -1.16 -2.33 41.61
CA GLY A 640 -2.11 -3.28 42.21
C GLY A 640 -1.87 -3.52 43.71
N ALA A 641 -0.61 -3.75 44.10
CA ALA A 641 -0.25 -3.98 45.50
C ALA A 641 -0.50 -2.74 46.39
N VAL A 642 -0.20 -1.54 45.86
CA VAL A 642 -0.46 -0.27 46.56
C VAL A 642 -1.96 -0.04 46.76
N ALA A 643 -2.77 -0.28 45.74
CA ALA A 643 -4.22 -0.15 45.85
C ALA A 643 -4.80 -1.08 46.93
N ALA A 644 -4.29 -2.30 47.02
CA ALA A 644 -4.73 -3.30 48.03
C ALA A 644 -4.23 -3.05 49.46
N THR A 645 -3.23 -2.18 49.67
CA THR A 645 -2.63 -1.92 50.98
C THR A 645 -3.31 -0.73 51.66
N LYS A 646 -3.62 -0.81 52.95
CA LYS A 646 -4.25 0.27 53.71
C LYS A 646 -3.25 1.38 54.07
N VAL A 647 -3.77 2.59 54.31
CA VAL A 647 -2.97 3.72 54.76
C VAL A 647 -2.24 3.42 56.08
N GLY A 648 -0.99 3.82 56.17
CA GLY A 648 -0.09 3.57 57.29
C GLY A 648 0.56 2.19 57.30
N GLN A 649 0.08 1.25 56.46
CA GLN A 649 0.59 -0.12 56.44
C GLN A 649 1.73 -0.30 55.45
N LEU A 650 2.63 -1.23 55.81
CA LEU A 650 3.62 -1.79 54.89
C LEU A 650 2.98 -2.83 53.97
N CYS A 651 3.53 -3.02 52.77
CA CYS A 651 3.15 -4.14 51.93
C CYS A 651 3.35 -5.47 52.65
N LYS A 652 2.41 -6.39 52.50
CA LYS A 652 2.47 -7.71 53.13
C LYS A 652 3.70 -8.53 52.70
N ASN A 653 4.02 -8.46 51.40
CA ASN A 653 5.18 -9.10 50.79
C ASN A 653 5.86 -8.11 49.86
N PRO A 654 7.17 -8.23 49.61
CA PRO A 654 7.84 -7.49 48.56
C PRO A 654 7.21 -7.81 47.20
N VAL A 655 7.03 -6.78 46.36
CA VAL A 655 6.40 -6.89 45.05
C VAL A 655 7.48 -7.07 44.00
N LYS A 656 7.40 -8.18 43.26
CA LYS A 656 8.20 -8.40 42.06
C LYS A 656 7.58 -7.62 40.92
N GLY A 657 8.35 -6.68 40.33
CA GLY A 657 7.95 -5.89 39.22
C GLY A 657 8.73 -6.20 37.94
N ASN A 658 8.54 -5.35 36.91
CA ASN A 658 9.17 -5.48 35.60
C ASN A 658 10.70 -5.21 35.65
N ALA A 659 11.14 -4.24 36.48
CA ALA A 659 12.53 -3.81 36.55
C ALA A 659 13.15 -3.82 37.96
N GLY A 660 12.44 -4.36 38.95
CA GLY A 660 12.94 -4.44 40.31
C GLY A 660 12.01 -5.17 41.26
N VAL A 661 12.46 -5.31 42.51
CA VAL A 661 11.65 -5.74 43.64
C VAL A 661 11.38 -4.54 44.55
N TYR A 662 10.14 -4.39 44.97
CA TYR A 662 9.64 -3.21 45.65
C TYR A 662 9.06 -3.53 46.99
N PHE A 663 9.46 -2.77 48.02
CA PHE A 663 8.91 -2.79 49.36
C PHE A 663 8.40 -1.40 49.67
N PHE A 664 7.20 -1.22 50.16
CA PHE A 664 6.60 0.10 50.32
C PHE A 664 5.70 0.21 51.53
N ARG A 665 5.50 1.45 51.99
CA ARG A 665 4.49 1.85 52.96
C ARG A 665 3.55 2.82 52.33
N VAL A 666 2.23 2.66 52.46
CA VAL A 666 1.24 3.63 52.02
C VAL A 666 1.18 4.77 53.03
N LYS A 667 1.54 5.99 52.61
CA LYS A 667 1.48 7.21 53.40
C LYS A 667 0.09 7.83 53.45
N GLY A 668 -0.58 7.84 52.30
CA GLY A 668 -1.91 8.44 52.15
C GLY A 668 -2.64 7.89 50.95
N LYS A 669 -3.96 8.02 50.99
CA LYS A 669 -4.85 7.80 49.85
C LYS A 669 -5.79 9.00 49.79
N ASN A 670 -5.80 9.67 48.66
CA ASN A 670 -6.64 10.84 48.40
C ASN A 670 -7.46 10.60 47.13
N ASN A 671 -8.64 11.18 47.08
CA ASN A 671 -9.42 11.18 45.84
C ASN A 671 -9.05 12.41 45.04
N ARG A 672 -8.97 12.28 43.74
CA ARG A 672 -8.90 13.41 42.80
C ARG A 672 -10.18 14.20 42.85
N ASP A 673 -10.13 15.47 42.46
CA ASP A 673 -11.30 16.32 42.31
C ASP A 673 -12.16 15.83 41.13
N GLY A 674 -13.12 14.99 41.41
CA GLY A 674 -14.04 14.41 40.43
C GLY A 674 -15.33 13.94 41.09
N LYS A 675 -16.47 14.26 40.46
CA LYS A 675 -17.76 13.71 40.89
C LYS A 675 -18.08 12.46 40.10
N PHE A 676 -18.50 11.42 40.80
CA PHE A 676 -18.96 10.20 40.17
C PHE A 676 -20.24 10.43 39.37
N ASP A 677 -20.18 10.20 38.06
CA ASP A 677 -21.34 10.10 37.19
C ASP A 677 -21.43 8.68 36.63
N ALA A 678 -22.42 7.92 37.08
CA ALA A 678 -22.57 6.53 36.70
C ALA A 678 -22.78 6.37 35.18
N LYS A 679 -23.61 7.22 34.57
CA LYS A 679 -23.91 7.13 33.11
C LYS A 679 -22.67 7.45 32.26
N ALA A 680 -21.94 8.51 32.60
CA ALA A 680 -20.72 8.87 31.89
C ALA A 680 -19.65 7.76 32.00
N MET A 681 -19.46 7.19 33.19
CA MET A 681 -18.50 6.12 33.40
C MET A 681 -18.91 4.80 32.73
N GLU A 682 -20.21 4.44 32.76
CA GLU A 682 -20.72 3.30 32.00
C GLU A 682 -20.47 3.47 30.50
N GLN A 683 -20.71 4.67 29.95
CA GLN A 683 -20.42 4.98 28.56
C GLN A 683 -18.92 4.85 28.23
N GLN A 684 -18.06 5.33 29.10
CA GLN A 684 -16.60 5.22 28.95
C GLN A 684 -16.15 3.76 28.95
N LEU A 685 -16.64 2.94 29.89
CA LEU A 685 -16.35 1.51 29.96
C LEU A 685 -16.82 0.78 28.71
N ARG A 686 -18.03 1.12 28.23
CA ARG A 686 -18.57 0.56 26.99
C ARG A 686 -17.69 0.93 25.79
N GLN A 687 -17.23 2.18 25.68
CA GLN A 687 -16.32 2.58 24.61
C GLN A 687 -14.99 1.83 24.66
N LYS A 688 -14.40 1.67 25.84
CA LYS A 688 -13.19 0.84 26.01
C LYS A 688 -13.44 -0.62 25.60
N ALA A 689 -14.55 -1.20 26.02
CA ALA A 689 -14.91 -2.57 25.65
C ALA A 689 -15.12 -2.73 24.14
N MET A 690 -15.74 -1.74 23.48
CA MET A 690 -15.91 -1.71 22.02
C MET A 690 -14.58 -1.65 21.27
N GLN A 691 -13.56 -0.97 21.79
CA GLN A 691 -12.22 -0.98 21.21
C GLN A 691 -11.59 -2.38 21.25
N TYR A 692 -11.74 -3.11 22.34
CA TYR A 692 -11.29 -4.50 22.43
C TYR A 692 -12.10 -5.44 21.53
N ALA A 693 -13.42 -5.23 21.45
CA ALA A 693 -14.28 -5.99 20.56
C ALA A 693 -13.97 -5.73 19.07
N GLY A 694 -13.37 -4.59 18.72
CA GLY A 694 -12.90 -4.31 17.36
C GLY A 694 -11.86 -5.31 16.84
N ASN A 695 -11.19 -6.05 17.70
CA ASN A 695 -10.22 -7.08 17.34
C ASN A 695 -10.87 -8.44 16.98
N PHE A 696 -12.21 -8.56 17.04
CA PHE A 696 -12.91 -9.82 16.76
C PHE A 696 -12.57 -10.39 15.37
N MET A 697 -12.32 -9.54 14.38
CA MET A 697 -11.95 -9.99 13.04
C MET A 697 -10.63 -10.75 13.02
N GLN A 698 -9.66 -10.35 13.83
CA GLN A 698 -8.39 -11.06 13.96
C GLN A 698 -8.60 -12.45 14.54
N GLU A 699 -9.47 -12.57 15.55
CA GLU A 699 -9.81 -13.87 16.14
C GLU A 699 -10.54 -14.77 15.14
N LEU A 700 -11.49 -14.21 14.36
CA LEU A 700 -12.17 -14.96 13.30
C LEU A 700 -11.18 -15.44 12.23
N PHE A 701 -10.24 -14.59 11.83
CA PHE A 701 -9.21 -14.94 10.85
C PHE A 701 -8.31 -16.08 11.35
N ILE A 702 -7.84 -16.00 12.60
CA ILE A 702 -7.02 -17.04 13.26
C ILE A 702 -7.77 -18.36 13.29
N ASN A 703 -9.04 -18.35 13.75
CA ASN A 703 -9.85 -19.55 13.91
C ASN A 703 -10.24 -20.19 12.57
N ALA A 704 -10.37 -19.41 11.52
CA ALA A 704 -10.72 -19.88 10.18
C ALA A 704 -9.58 -20.58 9.45
N LYS A 705 -8.34 -20.52 9.96
CA LYS A 705 -7.15 -21.13 9.36
C LYS A 705 -7.02 -20.79 7.88
N VAL A 706 -7.15 -19.50 7.57
CA VAL A 706 -7.07 -18.97 6.19
C VAL A 706 -5.74 -19.36 5.55
N LYS A 707 -5.80 -19.93 4.33
CA LYS A 707 -4.63 -20.20 3.51
C LYS A 707 -4.59 -19.21 2.35
N ASP A 708 -3.46 -18.55 2.19
CA ASP A 708 -3.21 -17.59 1.12
C ASP A 708 -2.13 -18.13 0.17
N ASN A 709 -2.52 -18.43 -1.07
CA ASN A 709 -1.62 -18.94 -2.11
C ASN A 709 -1.49 -17.93 -3.27
N ARG A 710 -1.84 -16.65 -3.05
CA ARG A 710 -1.79 -15.62 -4.10
C ARG A 710 -0.41 -15.45 -4.72
N TYR A 711 0.67 -15.66 -3.95
CA TYR A 711 2.05 -15.60 -4.44
C TYR A 711 2.31 -16.51 -5.64
N MET A 712 1.53 -17.60 -5.81
CA MET A 712 1.65 -18.48 -6.96
C MET A 712 1.14 -17.85 -8.26
N PHE A 713 0.22 -16.86 -8.18
CA PHE A 713 -0.53 -16.34 -9.32
C PHE A 713 -0.27 -14.87 -9.62
N PHE A 714 0.05 -14.08 -8.61
CA PHE A 714 0.06 -12.61 -8.71
C PHE A 714 1.35 -11.97 -8.20
#